data_e5ac53c4875cdce297afd259dddcbbdf
#
_entry.id   e5ac53c4875cdce297afd259dddcbbdf
#
_cell.length_a   1.000
_cell.length_b   1.000
_cell.length_c   1.000
_cell.angle_alpha   90.00
_cell.angle_beta   90.00
_cell.angle_gamma   90.00
#
_symmetry.space_group_name_H-M   'P 1'
#
loop_
_entity.id
_entity.type
_entity.pdbx_description
1 polymer ?
#
loop_
_entity_poly.entity_id
_entity_poly.type
_entity_poly.pdbx_seq_one_letter_code
_entity_poly.pdbx_strand_id
1 'polypeptide(L)'
;KRSVSELEQLIIIEGEQRNEVRLGDIATIVDSFDNKEDKVTFNGTPAAFLKISKNTRDDSLKVLAAVKQFIADEEKHLPEQIEFHLTQDFTSIINDRISMLSTNAWQGLLLVFAVMWLFFGTRYAFWVVMGLPVSFLASAFVLGNLGLSINMLTMVALLLALGILMDDAIVISESIGSQIRHGKKPIEAAIEGTKVVAKGVFSSFLTTLCIFSGLLFLKGDIGQVLVVVPIVLIVVISVSLLEAFFILPHHLQHSLAHAGKANPQGREARFRVRFDQGFDKVRLTIDRWVATLINYRYAFLGSVLAVLIISVSLLASGVIKFSPFPNVEGNLVQARILMPTGTSLARTEEVVERYTTSLKAASIAFSSEDKPAIEAVTVKFNTHDDAFETGPHLATINVDMLTAEERNFSLNEFMDAWREQTGNTPEAWSITIKEPSIGPSGRAIFIRLQGEDLDELSQASHELQNWLSGYPGVNNLMDDLRPGKPEFTLHLKPGAFTLGIDAQTIASQLRAAYQGAKVIESSIGLETYEVSVMLDEQSKDELSDFDTFPIIHPATGAVIPLSHVADIAPTRSFSRIHRVDNQRTVTVYGDIDSEKNNTGEVIADLKKDKLAELEAQYPNTQINFQGEVKEGAETQGSMKTALILGLAGVFILLSFQFRSYAE
;
A
#
# COMPACT_ATOMS: atom_id res chain seq x y z
N LYS A 1 -28.40 24.16 -32.28
CA LYS A 1 -27.71 24.67 -31.09
C LYS A 1 -28.15 26.12 -30.92
N ARG A 2 -28.95 26.44 -29.91
CA ARG A 2 -29.16 27.83 -29.56
C ARG A 2 -27.89 28.32 -28.89
N SER A 3 -27.27 29.32 -29.45
CA SER A 3 -26.12 29.98 -28.83
C SER A 3 -26.57 30.81 -27.63
N VAL A 4 -25.64 31.16 -26.73
CA VAL A 4 -25.91 32.09 -25.61
C VAL A 4 -26.62 33.34 -26.10
N SER A 5 -26.16 33.92 -27.21
CA SER A 5 -26.76 35.13 -27.81
C SER A 5 -28.19 34.90 -28.33
N GLU A 6 -28.56 33.71 -28.82
CA GLU A 6 -29.93 33.39 -29.20
C GLU A 6 -30.85 33.27 -27.98
N LEU A 7 -30.35 32.77 -26.87
CA LEU A 7 -31.09 32.72 -25.61
C LEU A 7 -31.26 34.10 -25.01
N GLU A 8 -30.27 34.96 -25.05
CA GLU A 8 -30.38 36.37 -24.62
C GLU A 8 -31.49 37.15 -25.36
N GLN A 9 -31.67 36.82 -26.64
CA GLN A 9 -32.71 37.46 -27.47
C GLN A 9 -34.12 36.89 -27.27
N LEU A 10 -34.28 35.84 -26.44
CA LEU A 10 -35.58 35.22 -26.19
C LEU A 10 -36.53 36.23 -25.48
N ILE A 11 -37.69 36.51 -26.08
CA ILE A 11 -38.71 37.39 -25.49
C ILE A 11 -39.43 36.60 -24.39
N ILE A 12 -39.39 37.12 -23.16
CA ILE A 12 -40.04 36.55 -21.97
C ILE A 12 -41.38 37.22 -21.71
N ILE A 13 -41.45 38.54 -21.90
CA ILE A 13 -42.68 39.31 -21.72
C ILE A 13 -42.88 40.20 -22.95
N GLU A 14 -44.07 40.11 -23.57
CA GLU A 14 -44.51 40.97 -24.66
C GLU A 14 -45.53 41.99 -24.13
N GLY A 15 -45.18 43.26 -24.12
CA GLY A 15 -46.03 44.31 -23.62
C GLY A 15 -46.85 45.02 -24.75
N GLU A 16 -47.99 45.63 -24.41
CA GLU A 16 -48.94 46.21 -25.35
C GLU A 16 -48.39 47.35 -26.24
N GLN A 17 -47.20 47.87 -26.00
CA GLN A 17 -46.60 49.00 -26.77
C GLN A 17 -45.22 48.67 -27.36
N ARG A 18 -44.96 47.43 -27.75
CA ARG A 18 -43.62 46.94 -28.20
C ARG A 18 -42.52 47.01 -27.15
N ASN A 19 -42.85 47.09 -25.87
CA ASN A 19 -41.90 46.96 -24.80
C ASN A 19 -41.69 45.46 -24.57
N GLU A 20 -40.72 44.85 -25.26
CA GLU A 20 -40.33 43.49 -25.11
C GLU A 20 -39.27 43.38 -23.97
N VAL A 21 -39.46 42.47 -23.02
CA VAL A 21 -38.43 42.09 -22.05
C VAL A 21 -37.80 40.82 -22.54
N ARG A 22 -36.51 40.84 -22.81
CA ARG A 22 -35.73 39.70 -23.27
C ARG A 22 -35.05 39.01 -22.11
N LEU A 23 -34.71 37.75 -22.29
CA LEU A 23 -34.04 36.98 -21.25
C LEU A 23 -32.71 37.62 -20.84
N GLY A 24 -31.94 38.18 -21.78
CA GLY A 24 -30.70 38.89 -21.49
C GLY A 24 -30.86 40.18 -20.68
N ASP A 25 -32.10 40.75 -20.61
CA ASP A 25 -32.39 41.95 -19.80
C ASP A 25 -32.54 41.61 -18.30
N ILE A 26 -32.87 40.36 -17.96
CA ILE A 26 -33.22 39.91 -16.60
C ILE A 26 -32.35 38.79 -16.08
N ALA A 27 -31.49 38.17 -16.92
CA ALA A 27 -30.64 37.07 -16.54
C ALA A 27 -29.30 37.12 -17.26
N THR A 28 -28.25 36.70 -16.57
CA THR A 28 -26.94 36.43 -17.14
C THR A 28 -26.86 34.99 -17.58
N ILE A 29 -26.56 34.73 -18.85
CA ILE A 29 -26.49 33.36 -19.40
C ILE A 29 -25.02 32.93 -19.47
N VAL A 30 -24.70 31.84 -18.79
CA VAL A 30 -23.36 31.29 -18.74
C VAL A 30 -23.38 29.88 -19.33
N ASP A 31 -22.53 29.61 -20.31
CA ASP A 31 -22.27 28.25 -20.80
C ASP A 31 -21.13 27.65 -19.98
N SER A 32 -21.41 26.61 -19.20
CA SER A 32 -20.44 26.00 -18.31
C SER A 32 -20.71 24.52 -18.10
N PHE A 33 -19.78 23.82 -17.50
CA PHE A 33 -19.94 22.41 -17.14
C PHE A 33 -20.71 22.24 -15.82
N ASP A 34 -21.49 21.15 -15.72
CA ASP A 34 -22.33 20.83 -14.55
C ASP A 34 -21.48 20.61 -13.28
N ASN A 35 -20.40 19.85 -13.40
CA ASN A 35 -19.53 19.53 -12.27
C ASN A 35 -18.29 20.43 -12.20
N LYS A 36 -18.46 21.68 -11.76
CA LYS A 36 -17.32 22.60 -11.52
C LYS A 36 -16.37 22.10 -10.44
N GLU A 37 -16.81 21.18 -9.60
CA GLU A 37 -16.08 20.64 -8.46
C GLU A 37 -15.06 19.57 -8.87
N ASP A 38 -15.27 18.89 -10.01
CA ASP A 38 -14.37 17.88 -10.57
C ASP A 38 -13.19 18.54 -11.31
N LYS A 39 -12.33 19.18 -10.54
CA LYS A 39 -11.15 19.88 -11.05
C LYS A 39 -9.90 19.07 -10.82
N VAL A 40 -9.04 18.98 -11.83
CA VAL A 40 -7.70 18.36 -11.73
C VAL A 40 -6.67 19.35 -12.21
N THR A 41 -5.54 19.43 -11.49
CA THR A 41 -4.38 20.18 -11.95
C THR A 41 -3.14 19.30 -11.93
N PHE A 42 -2.27 19.48 -12.90
CA PHE A 42 -0.96 18.84 -13.00
C PHE A 42 0.12 19.93 -13.03
N ASN A 43 1.04 19.90 -12.07
CA ASN A 43 2.08 20.92 -11.86
C ASN A 43 1.52 22.37 -11.84
N GLY A 44 0.27 22.54 -11.37
CA GLY A 44 -0.42 23.84 -11.28
C GLY A 44 -1.20 24.25 -12.53
N THR A 45 -1.14 23.48 -13.63
CA THR A 45 -1.94 23.72 -14.85
C THR A 45 -3.17 22.83 -14.86
N PRO A 46 -4.31 23.30 -15.44
CA PRO A 46 -5.49 22.46 -15.60
C PRO A 46 -5.19 21.19 -16.41
N ALA A 47 -5.68 20.06 -15.94
CA ALA A 47 -5.43 18.77 -16.57
C ALA A 47 -6.66 17.85 -16.55
N ALA A 48 -6.70 16.88 -17.46
CA ALA A 48 -7.61 15.74 -17.40
C ALA A 48 -6.85 14.50 -16.97
N PHE A 49 -7.41 13.74 -16.02
CA PHE A 49 -6.78 12.55 -15.49
C PHE A 49 -7.44 11.28 -16.03
N LEU A 50 -6.67 10.47 -16.75
CA LEU A 50 -7.10 9.18 -17.28
C LEU A 50 -6.54 8.04 -16.40
N LYS A 51 -7.42 7.36 -15.68
CA LYS A 51 -7.05 6.21 -14.86
C LYS A 51 -7.10 4.92 -15.68
N ILE A 52 -5.94 4.31 -15.89
CA ILE A 52 -5.82 3.05 -16.60
C ILE A 52 -5.74 1.90 -15.59
N SER A 53 -6.67 0.97 -15.71
CA SER A 53 -6.74 -0.21 -14.85
C SER A 53 -6.58 -1.48 -15.70
N LYS A 54 -6.02 -2.54 -15.11
CA LYS A 54 -5.90 -3.86 -15.75
C LYS A 54 -6.65 -4.93 -14.95
N ASN A 55 -6.98 -6.02 -15.59
CA ASN A 55 -7.45 -7.22 -14.90
C ASN A 55 -6.30 -7.90 -14.14
N THR A 56 -6.63 -8.72 -13.14
CA THR A 56 -5.65 -9.47 -12.35
C THR A 56 -4.81 -10.44 -13.18
N ARG A 57 -5.32 -10.91 -14.33
CA ARG A 57 -4.63 -11.83 -15.23
C ARG A 57 -3.69 -11.15 -16.23
N ASP A 58 -3.84 -9.84 -16.43
CA ASP A 58 -3.05 -9.10 -17.42
C ASP A 58 -1.67 -8.76 -16.85
N ASP A 59 -0.68 -8.73 -17.73
CA ASP A 59 0.69 -8.36 -17.40
C ASP A 59 0.81 -6.83 -17.31
N SER A 60 1.17 -6.33 -16.12
CA SER A 60 1.29 -4.88 -15.86
C SER A 60 2.30 -4.20 -16.78
N LEU A 61 3.44 -4.85 -17.05
CA LEU A 61 4.51 -4.28 -17.89
C LEU A 61 4.10 -4.21 -19.35
N LYS A 62 3.33 -5.20 -19.84
CA LYS A 62 2.78 -5.17 -21.20
C LYS A 62 1.73 -4.08 -21.36
N VAL A 63 0.87 -3.90 -20.35
CA VAL A 63 -0.12 -2.81 -20.35
C VAL A 63 0.60 -1.45 -20.37
N LEU A 64 1.60 -1.25 -19.53
CA LEU A 64 2.40 -0.02 -19.54
C LEU A 64 3.08 0.22 -20.89
N ALA A 65 3.67 -0.82 -21.50
CA ALA A 65 4.31 -0.71 -22.82
C ALA A 65 3.29 -0.29 -23.90
N ALA A 66 2.10 -0.86 -23.87
CA ALA A 66 1.01 -0.50 -24.79
C ALA A 66 0.55 0.94 -24.58
N VAL A 67 0.44 1.40 -23.34
CA VAL A 67 0.10 2.81 -23.00
C VAL A 67 1.17 3.76 -23.51
N LYS A 68 2.46 3.47 -23.26
CA LYS A 68 3.57 4.29 -23.75
C LYS A 68 3.60 4.37 -25.28
N GLN A 69 3.31 3.24 -25.94
CA GLN A 69 3.23 3.23 -27.41
C GLN A 69 2.05 4.08 -27.90
N PHE A 70 0.88 3.94 -27.28
CA PHE A 70 -0.30 4.76 -27.62
C PHE A 70 -0.01 6.26 -27.44
N ILE A 71 0.60 6.66 -26.33
CA ILE A 71 0.99 8.05 -26.07
C ILE A 71 1.92 8.55 -27.19
N ALA A 72 2.99 7.80 -27.50
CA ALA A 72 3.96 8.19 -28.54
C ALA A 72 3.35 8.29 -29.96
N ASP A 73 2.28 7.55 -30.21
CA ASP A 73 1.55 7.63 -31.48
C ASP A 73 0.57 8.81 -31.51
N GLU A 74 -0.13 9.08 -30.41
CA GLU A 74 -1.08 10.20 -30.29
C GLU A 74 -0.40 11.55 -30.19
N GLU A 75 0.74 11.68 -29.53
CA GLU A 75 1.54 12.93 -29.46
C GLU A 75 1.83 13.53 -30.83
N LYS A 76 1.89 12.72 -31.88
CA LYS A 76 2.10 13.18 -33.26
C LYS A 76 0.87 13.89 -33.86
N HIS A 77 -0.29 13.70 -33.25
CA HIS A 77 -1.59 14.18 -33.74
C HIS A 77 -2.20 15.25 -32.83
N LEU A 78 -1.67 15.42 -31.61
CA LEU A 78 -2.17 16.39 -30.65
C LEU A 78 -1.76 17.84 -31.02
N PRO A 79 -2.59 18.81 -30.66
CA PRO A 79 -2.20 20.22 -30.66
C PRO A 79 -1.01 20.46 -29.73
N GLU A 80 -0.11 21.39 -30.08
CA GLU A 80 1.09 21.72 -29.28
C GLU A 80 0.80 22.15 -27.82
N GLN A 81 -0.44 22.48 -27.49
CA GLN A 81 -0.86 22.88 -26.15
C GLN A 81 -1.25 21.70 -25.24
N ILE A 82 -1.29 20.47 -25.75
CA ILE A 82 -1.68 19.27 -25.02
C ILE A 82 -0.50 18.31 -24.94
N GLU A 83 -0.11 17.97 -23.74
CA GLU A 83 0.96 17.02 -23.46
C GLU A 83 0.45 15.86 -22.61
N PHE A 84 0.96 14.65 -22.85
CA PHE A 84 0.71 13.50 -22.00
C PHE A 84 1.79 13.35 -20.95
N HIS A 85 1.38 13.15 -19.69
CA HIS A 85 2.29 12.82 -18.61
C HIS A 85 1.83 11.54 -17.92
N LEU A 86 2.76 10.61 -17.70
CA LEU A 86 2.52 9.43 -16.86
C LEU A 86 2.80 9.79 -15.41
N THR A 87 1.84 9.54 -14.54
CA THR A 87 1.91 9.80 -13.10
C THR A 87 1.33 8.63 -12.33
N GLN A 88 1.71 8.45 -11.07
CA GLN A 88 1.24 7.36 -10.21
C GLN A 88 1.47 5.97 -10.84
N ASP A 89 2.65 5.75 -11.41
CA ASP A 89 3.03 4.49 -12.05
C ASP A 89 3.43 3.44 -10.99
N PHE A 90 2.48 2.57 -10.63
CA PHE A 90 2.73 1.44 -9.73
C PHE A 90 3.56 0.30 -10.35
N THR A 91 3.82 0.34 -11.67
CA THR A 91 4.64 -0.69 -12.32
C THR A 91 6.14 -0.47 -12.08
N SER A 92 6.55 0.75 -11.69
CA SER A 92 7.93 1.08 -11.30
C SER A 92 8.41 0.14 -10.21
N ILE A 93 7.59 -0.10 -9.16
CA ILE A 93 7.90 -1.02 -8.06
C ILE A 93 8.23 -2.43 -8.57
N ILE A 94 7.51 -2.91 -9.60
CA ILE A 94 7.74 -4.23 -10.20
C ILE A 94 9.08 -4.25 -10.93
N ASN A 95 9.36 -3.21 -11.73
CA ASN A 95 10.63 -3.09 -12.47
C ASN A 95 11.83 -3.04 -11.54
N ASP A 96 11.75 -2.24 -10.47
CA ASP A 96 12.82 -2.11 -9.47
C ASP A 96 13.11 -3.46 -8.79
N ARG A 97 12.06 -4.22 -8.44
CA ARG A 97 12.22 -5.56 -7.85
C ARG A 97 12.81 -6.57 -8.83
N ILE A 98 12.42 -6.56 -10.11
CA ILE A 98 13.01 -7.42 -11.14
C ILE A 98 14.47 -7.05 -11.36
N SER A 99 14.81 -5.78 -11.41
CA SER A 99 16.18 -5.28 -11.53
C SER A 99 17.03 -5.73 -10.34
N MET A 100 16.53 -5.52 -9.12
CA MET A 100 17.20 -5.96 -7.90
C MET A 100 17.40 -7.48 -7.86
N LEU A 101 16.37 -8.26 -8.21
CA LEU A 101 16.45 -9.73 -8.29
C LEU A 101 17.51 -10.17 -9.30
N SER A 102 17.50 -9.59 -10.50
CA SER A 102 18.47 -9.87 -11.57
C SER A 102 19.89 -9.55 -11.13
N THR A 103 20.11 -8.38 -10.55
CA THR A 103 21.42 -7.92 -10.05
C THR A 103 21.94 -8.84 -8.95
N ASN A 104 21.12 -9.17 -7.96
CA ASN A 104 21.48 -10.06 -6.87
C ASN A 104 21.74 -11.50 -7.36
N ALA A 105 20.93 -12.00 -8.29
CA ALA A 105 21.14 -13.30 -8.91
C ALA A 105 22.49 -13.38 -9.64
N TRP A 106 22.82 -12.34 -10.41
CA TRP A 106 24.07 -12.27 -11.16
C TRP A 106 25.28 -12.12 -10.22
N GLN A 107 25.19 -11.25 -9.22
CA GLN A 107 26.25 -11.09 -8.21
C GLN A 107 26.45 -12.38 -7.39
N GLY A 108 25.37 -13.02 -6.96
CA GLY A 108 25.40 -14.31 -6.26
C GLY A 108 26.04 -15.40 -7.11
N LEU A 109 25.65 -15.50 -8.37
CA LEU A 109 26.22 -16.46 -9.33
C LEU A 109 27.73 -16.25 -9.52
N LEU A 110 28.18 -14.99 -9.68
CA LEU A 110 29.60 -14.67 -9.80
C LEU A 110 30.37 -14.99 -8.51
N LEU A 111 29.80 -14.66 -7.35
CA LEU A 111 30.44 -14.94 -6.08
C LEU A 111 30.61 -16.45 -5.86
N VAL A 112 29.55 -17.22 -6.08
CA VAL A 112 29.59 -18.69 -5.96
C VAL A 112 30.55 -19.28 -6.98
N PHE A 113 30.55 -18.78 -8.23
CA PHE A 113 31.51 -19.20 -9.25
C PHE A 113 32.94 -18.94 -8.80
N ALA A 114 33.25 -17.76 -8.27
CA ALA A 114 34.57 -17.41 -7.78
C ALA A 114 35.02 -18.33 -6.65
N VAL A 115 34.16 -18.60 -5.68
CA VAL A 115 34.45 -19.53 -4.56
C VAL A 115 34.66 -20.94 -5.10
N MET A 116 33.76 -21.47 -5.91
CA MET A 116 33.87 -22.81 -6.46
C MET A 116 35.09 -22.97 -7.39
N TRP A 117 35.40 -21.92 -8.18
CA TRP A 117 36.60 -21.89 -8.99
C TRP A 117 37.87 -21.96 -8.15
N LEU A 118 37.89 -21.28 -7.03
CA LEU A 118 39.03 -21.26 -6.10
C LEU A 118 39.33 -22.66 -5.55
N PHE A 119 38.30 -23.43 -5.18
CA PHE A 119 38.46 -24.77 -4.59
C PHE A 119 38.58 -25.92 -5.62
N PHE A 120 37.83 -25.85 -6.73
CA PHE A 120 37.66 -26.99 -7.63
C PHE A 120 38.09 -26.75 -9.08
N GLY A 121 38.29 -25.50 -9.51
CA GLY A 121 38.67 -25.12 -10.86
C GLY A 121 37.53 -24.80 -11.79
N THR A 122 37.86 -24.13 -12.92
CA THR A 122 36.92 -23.44 -13.81
C THR A 122 35.81 -24.34 -14.35
N ARG A 123 36.15 -25.52 -14.88
CA ARG A 123 35.15 -26.43 -15.46
C ARG A 123 34.17 -26.99 -14.45
N TYR A 124 34.69 -27.29 -13.26
CA TYR A 124 33.89 -27.82 -12.17
C TYR A 124 32.94 -26.74 -11.62
N ALA A 125 33.48 -25.56 -11.33
CA ALA A 125 32.71 -24.40 -10.87
C ALA A 125 31.61 -24.04 -11.85
N PHE A 126 31.89 -24.08 -13.14
CA PHE A 126 30.89 -23.78 -14.18
C PHE A 126 29.64 -24.65 -14.09
N TRP A 127 29.81 -25.97 -13.99
CA TRP A 127 28.67 -26.90 -13.93
C TRP A 127 27.88 -26.81 -12.64
N VAL A 128 28.54 -26.61 -11.49
CA VAL A 128 27.88 -26.42 -10.22
C VAL A 128 27.04 -25.13 -10.22
N VAL A 129 27.65 -24.05 -10.73
CA VAL A 129 27.00 -22.74 -10.75
C VAL A 129 25.85 -22.69 -11.75
N MET A 130 25.93 -23.42 -12.87
CA MET A 130 24.85 -23.53 -13.85
C MET A 130 23.59 -24.21 -13.29
N GLY A 131 23.69 -24.96 -12.20
CA GLY A 131 22.53 -25.48 -11.48
C GLY A 131 21.58 -24.37 -10.97
N LEU A 132 22.12 -23.20 -10.60
CA LEU A 132 21.32 -22.09 -10.10
C LEU A 132 20.33 -21.56 -11.15
N PRO A 133 20.75 -21.07 -12.34
CA PRO A 133 19.79 -20.60 -13.33
C PRO A 133 18.87 -21.71 -13.85
N VAL A 134 19.32 -22.96 -13.94
CA VAL A 134 18.48 -24.09 -14.33
C VAL A 134 17.37 -24.34 -13.32
N SER A 135 17.71 -24.44 -12.03
CA SER A 135 16.72 -24.63 -10.97
C SER A 135 15.76 -23.45 -10.86
N PHE A 136 16.25 -22.22 -11.05
CA PHE A 136 15.43 -21.02 -11.00
C PHE A 136 14.40 -20.96 -12.14
N LEU A 137 14.84 -21.21 -13.38
CA LEU A 137 13.95 -21.23 -14.55
C LEU A 137 12.95 -22.39 -14.49
N ALA A 138 13.38 -23.58 -14.05
CA ALA A 138 12.50 -24.72 -13.86
C ALA A 138 11.46 -24.45 -12.76
N SER A 139 11.86 -23.78 -11.68
CA SER A 139 10.93 -23.36 -10.62
C SER A 139 9.91 -22.33 -11.14
N ALA A 140 10.35 -21.35 -11.93
CA ALA A 140 9.43 -20.39 -12.56
C ALA A 140 8.41 -21.07 -13.48
N PHE A 141 8.84 -22.11 -14.22
CA PHE A 141 7.94 -22.93 -15.04
C PHE A 141 6.90 -23.67 -14.18
N VAL A 142 7.33 -24.32 -13.07
CA VAL A 142 6.42 -25.02 -12.16
C VAL A 142 5.43 -24.03 -11.53
N LEU A 143 5.90 -22.87 -11.03
CA LEU A 143 5.06 -21.84 -10.44
C LEU A 143 4.01 -21.32 -11.43
N GLY A 144 4.39 -21.10 -12.68
CA GLY A 144 3.46 -20.71 -13.75
C GLY A 144 2.36 -21.76 -14.00
N ASN A 145 2.71 -23.06 -13.98
CA ASN A 145 1.72 -24.16 -14.10
C ASN A 145 0.79 -24.28 -12.87
N LEU A 146 1.26 -23.85 -11.69
CA LEU A 146 0.43 -23.75 -10.48
C LEU A 146 -0.48 -22.51 -10.47
N GLY A 147 -0.43 -21.68 -11.50
CA GLY A 147 -1.23 -20.46 -11.64
C GLY A 147 -0.71 -19.29 -10.80
N LEU A 148 0.51 -19.37 -10.30
CA LEU A 148 1.15 -18.27 -9.57
C LEU A 148 1.81 -17.29 -10.55
N SER A 149 1.56 -16.01 -10.33
CA SER A 149 2.20 -14.93 -11.09
C SER A 149 3.54 -14.52 -10.46
N ILE A 150 4.42 -13.96 -11.27
CA ILE A 150 5.59 -13.24 -10.76
C ILE A 150 5.09 -11.89 -10.23
N ASN A 151 5.06 -11.75 -8.92
CA ASN A 151 4.63 -10.57 -8.20
C ASN A 151 5.64 -10.22 -7.10
N MET A 152 5.41 -9.13 -6.37
CA MET A 152 6.32 -8.64 -5.35
C MET A 152 6.70 -9.72 -4.32
N LEU A 153 5.73 -10.52 -3.84
CA LEU A 153 5.97 -11.57 -2.84
C LEU A 153 6.70 -12.78 -3.42
N THR A 154 6.32 -13.22 -4.63
CA THR A 154 7.04 -14.30 -5.31
C THR A 154 8.48 -13.91 -5.60
N MET A 155 8.75 -12.64 -5.96
CA MET A 155 10.11 -12.14 -6.17
C MET A 155 10.94 -12.11 -4.88
N VAL A 156 10.36 -11.68 -3.76
CA VAL A 156 11.02 -11.74 -2.44
C VAL A 156 11.33 -13.19 -2.05
N ALA A 157 10.38 -14.11 -2.26
CA ALA A 157 10.61 -15.54 -1.99
C ALA A 157 11.70 -16.14 -2.87
N LEU A 158 11.74 -15.78 -4.16
CA LEU A 158 12.81 -16.19 -5.08
C LEU A 158 14.17 -15.62 -4.67
N LEU A 159 14.21 -14.39 -4.18
CA LEU A 159 15.43 -13.77 -3.65
C LEU A 159 15.95 -14.52 -2.41
N LEU A 160 15.06 -14.88 -1.47
CA LEU A 160 15.40 -15.70 -0.31
C LEU A 160 15.89 -17.09 -0.74
N ALA A 161 15.26 -17.68 -1.76
CA ALA A 161 15.61 -18.97 -2.29
C ALA A 161 17.03 -19.02 -2.90
N LEU A 162 17.52 -17.92 -3.50
CA LEU A 162 18.85 -17.85 -4.10
C LEU A 162 19.97 -18.29 -3.14
N GLY A 163 19.86 -17.91 -1.85
CA GLY A 163 20.83 -18.29 -0.83
C GLY A 163 20.77 -19.77 -0.44
N ILE A 164 19.58 -20.39 -0.50
CA ILE A 164 19.34 -21.77 -0.08
C ILE A 164 19.63 -22.78 -1.21
N LEU A 165 19.46 -22.32 -2.45
CA LEU A 165 19.42 -23.15 -3.66
C LEU A 165 20.74 -23.89 -3.97
N MET A 166 21.88 -23.32 -3.59
CA MET A 166 23.21 -23.84 -3.93
C MET A 166 23.78 -24.82 -2.91
N ASP A 167 23.19 -24.92 -1.73
CA ASP A 167 23.78 -25.67 -0.61
C ASP A 167 23.89 -27.16 -0.92
N ASP A 168 22.83 -27.78 -1.39
CA ASP A 168 22.80 -29.21 -1.75
C ASP A 168 23.75 -29.53 -2.90
N ALA A 169 23.82 -28.67 -3.92
CA ALA A 169 24.72 -28.83 -5.07
C ALA A 169 26.19 -28.76 -4.65
N ILE A 170 26.56 -27.87 -3.73
CA ILE A 170 27.90 -27.73 -3.20
C ILE A 170 28.31 -29.01 -2.43
N VAL A 171 27.46 -29.51 -1.54
CA VAL A 171 27.74 -30.72 -0.72
C VAL A 171 27.92 -31.94 -1.61
N ILE A 172 27.02 -32.18 -2.57
CA ILE A 172 27.13 -33.32 -3.50
C ILE A 172 28.38 -33.19 -4.36
N SER A 173 28.65 -31.99 -4.87
CA SER A 173 29.82 -31.76 -5.72
C SER A 173 31.13 -31.95 -4.97
N GLU A 174 31.22 -31.49 -3.71
CA GLU A 174 32.40 -31.70 -2.88
C GLU A 174 32.62 -33.19 -2.59
N SER A 175 31.57 -33.92 -2.27
CA SER A 175 31.66 -35.38 -2.04
C SER A 175 32.17 -36.13 -3.27
N ILE A 176 31.66 -35.78 -4.48
CA ILE A 176 32.15 -36.34 -5.75
C ILE A 176 33.62 -35.98 -5.96
N GLY A 177 34.02 -34.74 -5.74
CA GLY A 177 35.41 -34.28 -5.83
C GLY A 177 36.32 -35.00 -4.85
N SER A 178 35.86 -35.30 -3.64
CA SER A 178 36.58 -36.08 -2.66
C SER A 178 36.85 -37.52 -3.13
N GLN A 179 35.86 -38.21 -3.71
CA GLN A 179 36.01 -39.56 -4.26
C GLN A 179 37.02 -39.62 -5.42
N ILE A 180 37.08 -38.58 -6.26
CA ILE A 180 38.10 -38.44 -7.29
C ILE A 180 39.49 -38.30 -6.70
N ARG A 181 39.66 -37.49 -5.66
CA ARG A 181 40.95 -37.34 -4.95
C ARG A 181 41.42 -38.66 -4.35
N HIS A 182 40.51 -39.55 -3.98
CA HIS A 182 40.79 -40.91 -3.53
C HIS A 182 41.07 -41.93 -4.66
N GLY A 183 41.15 -41.45 -5.91
CA GLY A 183 41.60 -42.27 -7.06
C GLY A 183 40.49 -43.06 -7.77
N LYS A 184 39.21 -42.81 -7.48
CA LYS A 184 38.09 -43.48 -8.16
C LYS A 184 37.88 -42.95 -9.57
N LYS A 185 37.36 -43.79 -10.45
CA LYS A 185 36.99 -43.38 -11.81
C LYS A 185 35.82 -42.35 -11.77
N PRO A 186 35.74 -41.42 -12.73
CA PRO A 186 34.74 -40.35 -12.69
C PRO A 186 33.28 -40.82 -12.48
N ILE A 187 32.89 -41.92 -13.12
CA ILE A 187 31.53 -42.47 -13.00
C ILE A 187 31.27 -43.08 -11.63
N GLU A 188 32.25 -43.82 -11.10
CA GLU A 188 32.18 -44.42 -9.76
C GLU A 188 32.19 -43.35 -8.68
N ALA A 189 33.03 -42.32 -8.86
CA ALA A 189 33.11 -41.19 -7.97
C ALA A 189 31.80 -40.40 -7.92
N ALA A 190 31.14 -40.18 -9.06
CA ALA A 190 29.82 -39.52 -9.12
C ALA A 190 28.76 -40.33 -8.38
N ILE A 191 28.70 -41.65 -8.62
CA ILE A 191 27.70 -42.52 -7.96
C ILE A 191 27.94 -42.60 -6.46
N GLU A 192 29.18 -42.93 -6.05
CA GLU A 192 29.45 -43.10 -4.64
C GLU A 192 29.50 -41.78 -3.86
N GLY A 193 30.04 -40.73 -4.47
CA GLY A 193 30.01 -39.40 -3.86
C GLY A 193 28.59 -38.95 -3.56
N THR A 194 27.68 -39.12 -4.53
CA THR A 194 26.25 -38.79 -4.33
C THR A 194 25.64 -39.70 -3.25
N LYS A 195 25.91 -41.02 -3.27
CA LYS A 195 25.35 -41.94 -2.26
C LYS A 195 25.79 -41.62 -0.83
N VAL A 196 27.04 -41.22 -0.63
CA VAL A 196 27.59 -40.92 0.70
C VAL A 196 26.82 -39.78 1.37
N VAL A 197 26.47 -38.74 0.62
CA VAL A 197 25.81 -37.56 1.17
C VAL A 197 24.29 -37.59 1.00
N ALA A 198 23.75 -38.49 0.16
CA ALA A 198 22.35 -38.54 -0.19
C ALA A 198 21.41 -38.55 1.02
N LYS A 199 21.72 -39.36 2.03
CA LYS A 199 20.90 -39.46 3.24
C LYS A 199 20.86 -38.11 4.01
N GLY A 200 22.03 -37.44 4.12
CA GLY A 200 22.13 -36.15 4.80
C GLY A 200 21.39 -35.04 4.06
N VAL A 201 21.65 -34.94 2.75
CA VAL A 201 21.01 -33.92 1.89
C VAL A 201 19.49 -34.11 1.85
N PHE A 202 19.00 -35.34 1.67
CA PHE A 202 17.56 -35.61 1.69
C PHE A 202 16.92 -35.34 3.05
N SER A 203 17.62 -35.61 4.16
CA SER A 203 17.15 -35.26 5.49
C SER A 203 17.11 -33.74 5.71
N SER A 204 18.12 -33.00 5.24
CA SER A 204 18.14 -31.53 5.26
C SER A 204 16.96 -30.96 4.48
N PHE A 205 16.72 -31.46 3.27
CA PHE A 205 15.57 -31.09 2.47
C PHE A 205 14.24 -31.32 3.20
N LEU A 206 14.05 -32.51 3.81
CA LEU A 206 12.82 -32.81 4.55
C LEU A 206 12.65 -31.93 5.79
N THR A 207 13.71 -31.59 6.50
CA THR A 207 13.61 -30.67 7.65
C THR A 207 13.21 -29.27 7.21
N THR A 208 13.80 -28.78 6.12
CA THR A 208 13.43 -27.50 5.52
C THR A 208 11.97 -27.50 5.02
N LEU A 209 11.56 -28.59 4.38
CA LEU A 209 10.18 -28.81 3.94
C LEU A 209 9.20 -28.79 5.12
N CYS A 210 9.51 -29.44 6.25
CA CYS A 210 8.67 -29.45 7.45
C CYS A 210 8.47 -28.03 8.02
N ILE A 211 9.52 -27.21 8.03
CA ILE A 211 9.44 -25.84 8.54
C ILE A 211 8.56 -24.98 7.62
N PHE A 212 8.83 -24.99 6.31
CA PHE A 212 8.05 -24.17 5.36
C PHE A 212 6.63 -24.69 5.16
N SER A 213 6.39 -26.00 5.23
CA SER A 213 5.02 -26.54 5.11
C SER A 213 4.13 -26.12 6.28
N GLY A 214 4.69 -25.90 7.48
CA GLY A 214 3.94 -25.31 8.60
C GLY A 214 3.36 -23.95 8.26
N LEU A 215 4.08 -23.11 7.51
CA LEU A 215 3.63 -21.78 7.10
C LEU A 215 2.51 -21.80 6.04
N LEU A 216 2.21 -22.94 5.43
CA LEU A 216 1.06 -23.08 4.54
C LEU A 216 -0.29 -22.98 5.26
N PHE A 217 -0.30 -23.10 6.58
CA PHE A 217 -1.50 -23.06 7.42
C PHE A 217 -1.72 -21.70 8.10
N LEU A 218 -1.07 -20.65 7.59
CA LEU A 218 -1.31 -19.27 8.05
C LEU A 218 -2.77 -18.86 7.81
N LYS A 219 -3.36 -18.16 8.78
CA LYS A 219 -4.74 -17.66 8.75
C LYS A 219 -4.76 -16.14 8.73
N GLY A 220 -5.95 -15.58 8.45
CA GLY A 220 -6.17 -14.15 8.26
C GLY A 220 -5.79 -13.68 6.86
N ASP A 221 -6.15 -12.45 6.51
CA ASP A 221 -5.89 -11.89 5.18
C ASP A 221 -4.37 -11.74 4.92
N ILE A 222 -3.62 -11.32 5.94
CA ILE A 222 -2.15 -11.27 5.87
C ILE A 222 -1.58 -12.67 5.66
N GLY A 223 -2.10 -13.67 6.38
CA GLY A 223 -1.66 -15.06 6.25
C GLY A 223 -1.89 -15.61 4.85
N GLN A 224 -3.07 -15.34 4.25
CA GLN A 224 -3.39 -15.77 2.88
C GLN A 224 -2.47 -15.15 1.83
N VAL A 225 -2.04 -13.93 2.03
CA VAL A 225 -1.08 -13.26 1.14
C VAL A 225 0.33 -13.83 1.33
N LEU A 226 0.76 -14.04 2.56
CA LEU A 226 2.09 -14.55 2.89
C LEU A 226 2.30 -16.02 2.53
N VAL A 227 1.24 -16.83 2.38
CA VAL A 227 1.34 -18.26 2.03
C VAL A 227 2.02 -18.51 0.68
N VAL A 228 2.06 -17.52 -0.18
CA VAL A 228 2.79 -17.58 -1.47
C VAL A 228 4.29 -17.80 -1.26
N VAL A 229 4.87 -17.21 -0.21
CA VAL A 229 6.31 -17.31 0.08
C VAL A 229 6.75 -18.75 0.34
N PRO A 230 6.15 -19.51 1.29
CA PRO A 230 6.51 -20.90 1.50
C PRO A 230 6.23 -21.79 0.30
N ILE A 231 5.17 -21.53 -0.49
CA ILE A 231 4.91 -22.30 -1.72
C ILE A 231 6.08 -22.15 -2.69
N VAL A 232 6.52 -20.92 -2.95
CA VAL A 232 7.66 -20.63 -3.84
C VAL A 232 8.92 -21.33 -3.32
N LEU A 233 9.23 -21.20 -2.02
CA LEU A 233 10.40 -21.82 -1.42
C LEU A 233 10.36 -23.36 -1.54
N ILE A 234 9.23 -23.99 -1.25
CA ILE A 234 9.06 -25.45 -1.38
C ILE A 234 9.27 -25.90 -2.83
N VAL A 235 8.72 -25.18 -3.80
CA VAL A 235 8.91 -25.48 -5.22
C VAL A 235 10.38 -25.36 -5.59
N VAL A 236 11.03 -24.27 -5.22
CA VAL A 236 12.44 -23.99 -5.56
C VAL A 236 13.37 -25.04 -4.97
N ILE A 237 13.25 -25.36 -3.67
CA ILE A 237 14.12 -26.37 -3.03
C ILE A 237 13.85 -27.77 -3.59
N SER A 238 12.60 -28.09 -3.97
CA SER A 238 12.26 -29.38 -4.57
C SER A 238 12.88 -29.54 -5.96
N VAL A 239 12.80 -28.49 -6.78
CA VAL A 239 13.42 -28.48 -8.12
C VAL A 239 14.95 -28.54 -8.01
N SER A 240 15.53 -27.77 -7.06
CA SER A 240 16.98 -27.82 -6.81
C SER A 240 17.46 -29.20 -6.39
N LEU A 241 16.71 -29.87 -5.52
CA LEU A 241 17.05 -31.23 -5.12
C LEU A 241 17.09 -32.21 -6.30
N LEU A 242 16.08 -32.10 -7.21
CA LEU A 242 16.05 -32.91 -8.43
C LEU A 242 17.25 -32.61 -9.33
N GLU A 243 17.61 -31.34 -9.49
CA GLU A 243 18.80 -30.94 -10.23
C GLU A 243 20.08 -31.51 -9.60
N ALA A 244 20.26 -31.34 -8.29
CA ALA A 244 21.46 -31.76 -7.56
C ALA A 244 21.68 -33.27 -7.56
N PHE A 245 20.60 -34.08 -7.54
CA PHE A 245 20.70 -35.52 -7.56
C PHE A 245 20.79 -36.16 -8.94
N PHE A 246 20.08 -35.62 -9.93
CA PHE A 246 19.93 -36.29 -11.24
C PHE A 246 20.74 -35.60 -12.36
N ILE A 247 20.91 -34.30 -12.32
CA ILE A 247 21.53 -33.51 -13.41
C ILE A 247 23.01 -33.27 -13.09
N LEU A 248 23.29 -32.70 -11.93
CA LEU A 248 24.61 -32.25 -11.51
C LEU A 248 25.66 -33.40 -11.53
N PRO A 249 25.42 -34.62 -10.98
CA PRO A 249 26.42 -35.70 -10.96
C PRO A 249 26.83 -36.13 -12.35
N HIS A 250 25.90 -36.12 -13.33
CA HIS A 250 26.20 -36.46 -14.72
C HIS A 250 27.15 -35.43 -15.35
N HIS A 251 26.91 -34.16 -15.18
CA HIS A 251 27.76 -33.09 -15.73
C HIS A 251 29.14 -33.09 -15.06
N LEU A 252 29.21 -33.31 -13.76
CA LEU A 252 30.47 -33.38 -13.02
C LEU A 252 31.32 -34.58 -13.46
N GLN A 253 30.69 -35.75 -13.62
CA GLN A 253 31.38 -36.94 -14.13
C GLN A 253 32.06 -36.67 -15.46
N HIS A 254 31.33 -36.05 -16.41
CA HIS A 254 31.86 -35.73 -17.73
C HIS A 254 32.98 -34.66 -17.68
N SER A 255 32.81 -33.65 -16.86
CA SER A 255 33.83 -32.60 -16.64
C SER A 255 35.12 -33.16 -16.07
N LEU A 256 35.01 -34.08 -15.10
CA LEU A 256 36.14 -34.69 -14.41
C LEU A 256 36.89 -35.73 -15.25
N ALA A 257 36.20 -36.45 -16.14
CA ALA A 257 36.86 -37.36 -17.10
C ALA A 257 37.87 -36.62 -18.02
N HIS A 258 37.70 -35.34 -18.24
CA HIS A 258 38.58 -34.51 -19.06
C HIS A 258 39.59 -33.68 -18.23
N ALA A 259 39.43 -33.60 -16.91
CA ALA A 259 40.32 -32.85 -16.01
C ALA A 259 41.72 -33.46 -15.86
N GLY A 260 41.87 -34.77 -16.07
CA GLY A 260 43.15 -35.50 -15.97
C GLY A 260 44.23 -35.06 -17.01
N LYS A 261 43.91 -34.19 -17.94
CA LYS A 261 44.83 -33.61 -18.93
C LYS A 261 45.28 -32.17 -18.62
N ALA A 262 44.93 -31.64 -17.44
CA ALA A 262 45.33 -30.28 -17.04
C ALA A 262 46.85 -30.23 -16.78
N ASN A 263 47.51 -29.21 -17.29
CA ASN A 263 48.97 -29.03 -17.12
C ASN A 263 49.29 -28.69 -15.65
N PRO A 264 49.97 -29.56 -14.91
CA PRO A 264 50.25 -29.36 -13.46
C PRO A 264 51.19 -28.18 -13.17
N GLN A 265 51.79 -27.58 -14.18
CA GLN A 265 52.69 -26.42 -14.07
C GLN A 265 52.05 -25.08 -14.47
N GLY A 266 50.76 -25.03 -14.80
CA GLY A 266 50.04 -23.82 -15.16
C GLY A 266 49.96 -22.77 -14.06
N ARG A 267 49.72 -21.50 -14.39
CA ARG A 267 49.54 -20.41 -13.41
C ARG A 267 48.39 -20.69 -12.46
N GLU A 268 47.31 -21.29 -12.93
CA GLU A 268 46.14 -21.67 -12.16
C GLU A 268 46.47 -22.75 -11.11
N ALA A 269 47.25 -23.78 -11.48
CA ALA A 269 47.68 -24.83 -10.55
C ALA A 269 48.57 -24.29 -9.43
N ARG A 270 49.52 -23.39 -9.75
CA ARG A 270 50.38 -22.74 -8.75
C ARG A 270 49.63 -21.82 -7.78
N PHE A 271 48.64 -21.08 -8.29
CA PHE A 271 47.78 -20.24 -7.45
C PHE A 271 46.97 -21.11 -6.48
N ARG A 272 46.39 -22.21 -6.95
CA ARG A 272 45.61 -23.14 -6.14
C ARG A 272 46.42 -23.78 -5.03
N VAL A 273 47.62 -24.25 -5.32
CA VAL A 273 48.53 -24.82 -4.28
C VAL A 273 48.83 -23.80 -3.16
N ARG A 274 49.04 -22.52 -3.52
CA ARG A 274 49.25 -21.48 -2.50
C ARG A 274 47.98 -21.19 -1.70
N PHE A 275 46.85 -21.23 -2.35
CA PHE A 275 45.54 -21.06 -1.69
C PHE A 275 45.28 -22.22 -0.71
N ASP A 276 45.46 -23.47 -1.16
CA ASP A 276 45.27 -24.66 -0.33
C ASP A 276 46.16 -24.62 0.91
N GLN A 277 47.43 -24.23 0.78
CA GLN A 277 48.36 -24.03 1.91
C GLN A 277 47.89 -22.95 2.89
N GLY A 278 47.29 -21.87 2.37
CA GLY A 278 46.67 -20.81 3.19
C GLY A 278 45.43 -21.30 3.92
N PHE A 279 44.59 -22.02 3.19
CA PHE A 279 43.33 -22.56 3.70
C PHE A 279 43.55 -23.68 4.75
N ASP A 280 44.59 -24.47 4.61
CA ASP A 280 44.98 -25.48 5.61
C ASP A 280 45.27 -24.84 6.98
N LYS A 281 45.83 -23.63 7.04
CA LYS A 281 45.98 -22.88 8.30
C LYS A 281 44.62 -22.52 8.92
N VAL A 282 43.67 -22.11 8.10
CA VAL A 282 42.29 -21.81 8.55
C VAL A 282 41.64 -23.11 9.07
N ARG A 283 41.76 -24.21 8.32
CA ARG A 283 41.26 -25.54 8.73
C ARG A 283 41.81 -25.99 10.06
N LEU A 284 43.13 -25.89 10.27
CA LEU A 284 43.78 -26.24 11.53
C LEU A 284 43.35 -25.32 12.69
N THR A 285 43.03 -24.08 12.41
CA THR A 285 42.49 -23.13 13.41
C THR A 285 41.07 -23.50 13.82
N ILE A 286 40.20 -23.81 12.85
CA ILE A 286 38.85 -24.31 13.11
C ILE A 286 38.89 -25.63 13.87
N ASP A 287 39.76 -26.55 13.49
CA ASP A 287 39.93 -27.84 14.17
C ASP A 287 40.27 -27.65 15.67
N ARG A 288 41.18 -26.71 15.99
CA ARG A 288 41.50 -26.35 17.40
C ARG A 288 40.30 -25.75 18.12
N TRP A 289 39.50 -24.87 17.44
CA TRP A 289 38.29 -24.32 18.02
C TRP A 289 37.27 -25.41 18.31
N VAL A 290 37.01 -26.30 17.35
CA VAL A 290 36.09 -27.42 17.53
C VAL A 290 36.56 -28.32 18.69
N ALA A 291 37.84 -28.67 18.76
CA ALA A 291 38.40 -29.47 19.87
C ALA A 291 38.21 -28.76 21.23
N THR A 292 38.41 -27.44 21.27
CA THR A 292 38.15 -26.63 22.47
C THR A 292 36.68 -26.63 22.86
N LEU A 293 35.78 -26.43 21.90
CA LEU A 293 34.33 -26.44 22.13
C LEU A 293 33.82 -27.79 22.62
N ILE A 294 34.37 -28.89 22.09
CA ILE A 294 34.04 -30.24 22.56
C ILE A 294 34.51 -30.44 24.02
N ASN A 295 35.70 -29.97 24.37
CA ASN A 295 36.18 -30.02 25.75
C ASN A 295 35.31 -29.21 26.71
N TYR A 296 34.84 -28.04 26.28
CA TYR A 296 33.97 -27.15 27.07
C TYR A 296 32.49 -27.26 26.65
N ARG A 297 32.06 -28.45 26.19
CA ARG A 297 30.71 -28.69 25.60
C ARG A 297 29.54 -28.15 26.43
N TYR A 298 29.58 -28.29 27.75
CA TYR A 298 28.52 -27.82 28.63
C TYR A 298 28.49 -26.29 28.74
N ALA A 299 29.65 -25.63 28.78
CA ALA A 299 29.73 -24.17 28.77
C ALA A 299 29.26 -23.63 27.42
N PHE A 300 29.62 -24.29 26.31
CA PHE A 300 29.14 -23.92 24.98
C PHE A 300 27.62 -24.09 24.86
N LEU A 301 27.08 -25.25 25.29
CA LEU A 301 25.62 -25.46 25.29
C LEU A 301 24.90 -24.43 26.17
N GLY A 302 25.45 -24.12 27.35
CA GLY A 302 24.93 -23.06 28.22
C GLY A 302 24.95 -21.69 27.56
N SER A 303 26.01 -21.34 26.82
CA SER A 303 26.07 -20.05 26.08
C SER A 303 25.06 -19.99 24.96
N VAL A 304 24.86 -21.06 24.19
CA VAL A 304 23.82 -21.13 23.14
C VAL A 304 22.42 -20.97 23.74
N LEU A 305 22.15 -21.63 24.86
CA LEU A 305 20.87 -21.51 25.57
C LEU A 305 20.67 -20.08 26.11
N ALA A 306 21.72 -19.49 26.66
CA ALA A 306 21.66 -18.10 27.14
C ALA A 306 21.36 -17.11 25.98
N VAL A 307 22.03 -17.26 24.83
CA VAL A 307 21.75 -16.45 23.63
C VAL A 307 20.31 -16.65 23.16
N LEU A 308 19.80 -17.90 23.16
CA LEU A 308 18.42 -18.19 22.81
C LEU A 308 17.44 -17.49 23.76
N ILE A 309 17.66 -17.59 25.07
CA ILE A 309 16.82 -16.94 26.10
C ILE A 309 16.85 -15.41 25.91
N ILE A 310 18.04 -14.83 25.71
CA ILE A 310 18.17 -13.38 25.45
C ILE A 310 17.41 -12.99 24.19
N SER A 311 17.54 -13.74 23.09
CA SER A 311 16.84 -13.46 21.83
C SER A 311 15.32 -13.52 21.99
N VAL A 312 14.81 -14.54 22.68
CA VAL A 312 13.37 -14.67 22.99
C VAL A 312 12.91 -13.54 23.91
N SER A 313 13.73 -13.16 24.90
CA SER A 313 13.41 -12.04 25.79
C SER A 313 13.35 -10.70 25.07
N LEU A 314 14.24 -10.46 24.10
CA LEU A 314 14.23 -9.24 23.27
C LEU A 314 12.96 -9.14 22.39
N LEU A 315 12.47 -10.29 21.90
CA LEU A 315 11.19 -10.34 21.20
C LEU A 315 10.00 -10.13 22.15
N ALA A 316 10.03 -10.79 23.32
CA ALA A 316 8.94 -10.71 24.29
C ALA A 316 8.84 -9.35 25.01
N SER A 317 9.97 -8.63 25.15
CA SER A 317 10.04 -7.31 25.77
C SER A 317 9.65 -6.16 24.82
N GLY A 318 9.36 -6.44 23.52
CA GLY A 318 9.01 -5.40 22.55
C GLY A 318 10.20 -4.56 22.04
N VAL A 319 11.44 -4.84 22.50
CA VAL A 319 12.64 -4.14 21.99
C VAL A 319 12.79 -4.38 20.49
N ILE A 320 12.49 -5.60 20.02
CA ILE A 320 12.36 -5.90 18.59
C ILE A 320 10.88 -5.77 18.22
N LYS A 321 10.56 -4.69 17.53
CA LYS A 321 9.19 -4.39 17.08
C LYS A 321 8.78 -5.40 15.99
N PHE A 322 7.60 -5.98 16.13
CA PHE A 322 7.02 -6.87 15.14
C PHE A 322 6.08 -6.08 14.23
N SER A 323 6.38 -6.02 12.95
CA SER A 323 5.47 -5.56 11.91
C SER A 323 5.09 -6.74 11.02
N PRO A 324 3.82 -7.10 10.91
CA PRO A 324 3.39 -8.26 10.13
C PRO A 324 3.60 -8.07 8.63
N PHE A 325 3.64 -6.82 8.18
CA PHE A 325 3.90 -6.47 6.78
C PHE A 325 4.90 -5.31 6.74
N PRO A 326 6.09 -5.48 6.13
CA PRO A 326 7.06 -4.41 6.07
C PRO A 326 6.53 -3.27 5.20
N ASN A 327 6.70 -2.05 5.66
CA ASN A 327 6.51 -0.89 4.81
C ASN A 327 7.57 -0.90 3.72
N VAL A 328 7.12 -1.00 2.48
CA VAL A 328 8.00 -0.86 1.32
C VAL A 328 7.84 0.57 0.84
N GLU A 329 8.87 1.38 1.01
CA GLU A 329 8.86 2.73 0.51
C GLU A 329 8.62 2.76 -1.00
N GLY A 330 7.56 3.46 -1.39
CA GLY A 330 7.24 3.73 -2.78
C GLY A 330 7.91 5.00 -3.29
N ASN A 331 7.34 5.56 -4.34
CA ASN A 331 7.70 6.85 -4.92
C ASN A 331 6.53 7.83 -4.95
N LEU A 332 5.46 7.54 -4.20
CA LEU A 332 4.25 8.37 -4.18
C LEU A 332 3.94 8.81 -2.75
N VAL A 333 3.78 10.12 -2.56
CA VAL A 333 3.26 10.72 -1.32
C VAL A 333 1.93 11.37 -1.60
N GLN A 334 0.97 11.21 -0.70
CA GLN A 334 -0.35 11.83 -0.80
C GLN A 334 -0.63 12.75 0.38
N ALA A 335 -1.05 13.98 0.10
CA ALA A 335 -1.74 14.80 1.09
C ALA A 335 -3.24 14.78 0.80
N ARG A 336 -4.03 14.31 1.74
CA ARG A 336 -5.48 14.22 1.66
C ARG A 336 -6.09 15.27 2.56
N ILE A 337 -6.80 16.20 1.96
CA ILE A 337 -7.39 17.37 2.62
C ILE A 337 -8.89 17.15 2.74
N LEU A 338 -9.38 17.21 3.97
CA LEU A 338 -10.77 17.11 4.34
C LEU A 338 -11.17 18.39 5.08
N MET A 339 -11.88 19.26 4.41
CA MET A 339 -12.47 20.46 5.00
C MET A 339 -13.82 20.14 5.65
N PRO A 340 -14.37 20.99 6.53
CA PRO A 340 -15.74 20.83 7.02
C PRO A 340 -16.74 20.73 5.89
N THR A 341 -17.71 19.82 6.01
CA THR A 341 -18.78 19.63 5.02
C THR A 341 -19.55 20.93 4.81
N GLY A 342 -19.67 21.37 3.56
CA GLY A 342 -20.26 22.67 3.18
C GLY A 342 -19.22 23.77 2.88
N THR A 343 -17.93 23.49 3.05
CA THR A 343 -16.86 24.40 2.60
C THR A 343 -16.90 24.57 1.08
N SER A 344 -16.77 25.79 0.59
CA SER A 344 -16.74 26.09 -0.84
C SER A 344 -15.46 25.59 -1.51
N LEU A 345 -15.52 25.33 -2.82
CA LEU A 345 -14.36 24.93 -3.61
C LEU A 345 -13.22 25.96 -3.51
N ALA A 346 -13.55 27.26 -3.60
CA ALA A 346 -12.56 28.34 -3.51
C ALA A 346 -11.76 28.28 -2.20
N ARG A 347 -12.42 28.00 -1.06
CA ARG A 347 -11.73 27.88 0.23
C ARG A 347 -10.84 26.62 0.28
N THR A 348 -11.29 25.53 -0.31
CA THR A 348 -10.48 24.30 -0.44
C THR A 348 -9.26 24.55 -1.33
N GLU A 349 -9.43 25.32 -2.42
CA GLU A 349 -8.33 25.71 -3.31
C GLU A 349 -7.26 26.53 -2.58
N GLU A 350 -7.64 27.48 -1.73
CA GLU A 350 -6.70 28.27 -0.91
C GLU A 350 -5.85 27.38 0.00
N VAL A 351 -6.48 26.37 0.64
CA VAL A 351 -5.75 25.41 1.49
C VAL A 351 -4.81 24.55 0.64
N VAL A 352 -5.27 24.05 -0.50
CA VAL A 352 -4.45 23.28 -1.45
C VAL A 352 -3.26 24.09 -1.93
N GLU A 353 -3.43 25.36 -2.27
CA GLU A 353 -2.35 26.25 -2.71
C GLU A 353 -1.29 26.44 -1.61
N ARG A 354 -1.71 26.59 -0.35
CA ARG A 354 -0.79 26.64 0.79
C ARG A 354 0.02 25.35 0.91
N TYR A 355 -0.62 24.18 0.77
CA TYR A 355 0.05 22.87 0.84
C TYR A 355 1.00 22.64 -0.34
N THR A 356 0.65 23.03 -1.54
CA THR A 356 1.51 22.92 -2.72
C THR A 356 2.68 23.90 -2.67
N THR A 357 2.50 25.08 -2.07
CA THR A 357 3.57 26.05 -1.86
C THR A 357 4.56 25.56 -0.81
N SER A 358 4.08 25.06 0.33
CA SER A 358 4.93 24.47 1.38
C SER A 358 5.63 23.21 0.91
N LEU A 359 4.98 22.38 0.06
CA LEU A 359 5.59 21.22 -0.60
C LEU A 359 6.81 21.62 -1.42
N LYS A 360 6.68 22.66 -2.27
CA LYS A 360 7.79 23.18 -3.08
C LYS A 360 8.93 23.70 -2.20
N ALA A 361 8.59 24.40 -1.12
CA ALA A 361 9.59 24.90 -0.18
C ALA A 361 10.34 23.77 0.55
N ALA A 362 9.61 22.75 1.02
CA ALA A 362 10.19 21.58 1.66
C ALA A 362 11.10 20.80 0.69
N SER A 363 10.71 20.66 -0.56
CA SER A 363 11.46 19.88 -1.56
C SER A 363 12.86 20.42 -1.86
N ILE A 364 13.12 21.72 -1.62
CA ILE A 364 14.42 22.35 -1.88
C ILE A 364 15.54 21.69 -1.06
N ALA A 365 15.24 21.33 0.19
CA ALA A 365 16.22 20.70 1.08
C ALA A 365 16.59 19.26 0.66
N PHE A 366 15.74 18.60 -0.13
CA PHE A 366 15.88 17.21 -0.57
C PHE A 366 16.29 17.08 -2.04
N SER A 367 16.29 18.16 -2.79
CA SER A 367 16.69 18.20 -4.19
C SER A 367 18.20 18.36 -4.32
N SER A 368 18.81 17.66 -5.30
CA SER A 368 20.21 17.85 -5.70
C SER A 368 20.30 18.83 -6.87
N GLU A 369 21.51 19.31 -7.19
CA GLU A 369 21.73 20.21 -8.34
C GLU A 369 21.28 19.60 -9.68
N ASP A 370 21.37 18.27 -9.82
CA ASP A 370 21.05 17.57 -11.06
C ASP A 370 19.63 16.94 -11.08
N LYS A 371 19.01 16.72 -9.91
CA LYS A 371 17.72 16.02 -9.84
C LYS A 371 16.79 16.66 -8.79
N PRO A 372 15.59 17.11 -9.20
CA PRO A 372 14.57 17.56 -8.24
C PRO A 372 14.02 16.35 -7.45
N ALA A 373 13.72 16.53 -6.17
CA ALA A 373 13.14 15.49 -5.34
C ALA A 373 11.70 15.11 -5.78
N ILE A 374 10.98 16.05 -6.37
CA ILE A 374 9.62 15.90 -6.89
C ILE A 374 9.66 15.85 -8.40
N GLU A 375 9.07 14.79 -8.97
CA GLU A 375 8.90 14.64 -10.42
C GLU A 375 7.62 15.32 -10.91
N ALA A 376 6.51 15.12 -10.20
CA ALA A 376 5.22 15.69 -10.57
C ALA A 376 4.31 15.90 -9.36
N VAL A 377 3.39 16.87 -9.49
CA VAL A 377 2.35 17.13 -8.50
C VAL A 377 1.00 17.14 -9.20
N THR A 378 0.13 16.20 -8.83
CA THR A 378 -1.25 16.11 -9.32
C THR A 378 -2.22 16.44 -8.20
N VAL A 379 -3.05 17.45 -8.38
CA VAL A 379 -4.13 17.78 -7.43
C VAL A 379 -5.46 17.37 -8.03
N LYS A 380 -6.22 16.61 -7.26
CA LYS A 380 -7.60 16.21 -7.59
C LYS A 380 -8.55 16.80 -6.54
N PHE A 381 -9.49 17.61 -6.97
CA PHE A 381 -10.56 18.09 -6.13
C PHE A 381 -11.73 17.10 -6.13
N ASN A 382 -12.68 17.26 -5.23
CA ASN A 382 -13.84 16.39 -5.07
C ASN A 382 -13.51 14.92 -4.75
N THR A 383 -12.27 14.62 -4.34
CA THR A 383 -11.81 13.25 -4.06
C THR A 383 -11.03 13.15 -2.76
N HIS A 384 -11.34 12.11 -1.96
CA HIS A 384 -10.62 11.77 -0.74
C HIS A 384 -10.89 10.30 -0.40
N ASP A 385 -9.89 9.43 -0.55
CA ASP A 385 -10.05 7.98 -0.41
C ASP A 385 -10.56 7.53 0.97
N ASP A 386 -10.25 8.29 2.02
CA ASP A 386 -10.60 7.93 3.39
C ASP A 386 -11.95 8.52 3.85
N ALA A 387 -12.49 9.51 3.12
CA ALA A 387 -13.73 10.18 3.50
C ALA A 387 -14.98 9.42 3.05
N PHE A 388 -14.87 8.59 2.00
CA PHE A 388 -15.98 7.86 1.38
C PHE A 388 -17.15 8.76 0.97
N GLU A 389 -16.86 10.00 0.59
CA GLU A 389 -17.81 11.00 0.11
C GLU A 389 -17.16 11.85 -0.99
N THR A 390 -17.98 12.62 -1.68
CA THR A 390 -17.58 13.57 -2.71
C THR A 390 -18.07 14.97 -2.33
N GLY A 391 -17.44 15.99 -2.83
CA GLY A 391 -17.85 17.39 -2.61
C GLY A 391 -16.69 18.37 -2.68
N PRO A 392 -17.00 19.66 -2.80
CA PRO A 392 -16.01 20.73 -2.97
C PRO A 392 -15.07 20.90 -1.77
N HIS A 393 -15.41 20.31 -0.64
CA HIS A 393 -14.64 20.32 0.60
C HIS A 393 -13.51 19.28 0.66
N LEU A 394 -13.30 18.56 -0.45
CA LEU A 394 -12.33 17.47 -0.54
C LEU A 394 -11.27 17.75 -1.60
N ALA A 395 -10.03 17.45 -1.26
CA ALA A 395 -8.93 17.45 -2.23
C ALA A 395 -7.86 16.40 -1.88
N THR A 396 -7.22 15.88 -2.91
CA THR A 396 -6.05 14.98 -2.78
C THR A 396 -4.91 15.51 -3.63
N ILE A 397 -3.78 15.77 -3.00
CA ILE A 397 -2.52 16.13 -3.64
C ILE A 397 -1.69 14.86 -3.75
N ASN A 398 -1.38 14.42 -4.96
CA ASN A 398 -0.47 13.31 -5.22
C ASN A 398 0.87 13.89 -5.68
N VAL A 399 1.94 13.43 -5.05
CA VAL A 399 3.31 13.87 -5.32
C VAL A 399 4.11 12.67 -5.77
N ASP A 400 4.49 12.66 -7.04
CA ASP A 400 5.41 11.67 -7.59
C ASP A 400 6.84 12.10 -7.23
N MET A 401 7.55 11.23 -6.51
CA MET A 401 8.90 11.43 -6.01
C MET A 401 9.88 10.59 -6.81
N LEU A 402 11.16 10.94 -6.75
CA LEU A 402 12.23 10.05 -7.21
C LEU A 402 12.08 8.65 -6.61
N THR A 403 12.49 7.63 -7.33
CA THR A 403 12.48 6.26 -6.85
C THR A 403 13.38 6.07 -5.61
N ALA A 404 13.11 5.06 -4.80
CA ALA A 404 13.89 4.78 -3.59
C ALA A 404 15.39 4.56 -3.87
N GLU A 405 15.74 4.10 -5.07
CA GLU A 405 17.12 3.87 -5.51
C GLU A 405 17.85 5.17 -5.92
N GLU A 406 17.10 6.20 -6.31
CA GLU A 406 17.66 7.47 -6.80
C GLU A 406 17.74 8.55 -5.73
N ARG A 407 17.00 8.40 -4.64
CA ARG A 407 16.98 9.37 -3.53
C ARG A 407 17.89 8.94 -2.38
N ASN A 408 18.38 9.89 -1.61
CA ASN A 408 19.24 9.72 -0.44
C ASN A 408 18.56 10.09 0.89
N PHE A 409 17.23 10.17 0.89
CA PHE A 409 16.40 10.50 2.04
C PHE A 409 15.20 9.54 2.11
N SER A 410 14.63 9.36 3.30
CA SER A 410 13.39 8.58 3.46
C SER A 410 12.14 9.43 3.16
N LEU A 411 11.06 8.78 2.73
CA LEU A 411 9.79 9.49 2.55
C LEU A 411 9.23 10.02 3.88
N ASN A 412 9.51 9.34 5.00
CA ASN A 412 9.11 9.82 6.32
C ASN A 412 9.78 11.16 6.66
N GLU A 413 11.09 11.30 6.43
CA GLU A 413 11.82 12.56 6.62
C GLU A 413 11.24 13.69 5.75
N PHE A 414 10.93 13.38 4.49
CA PHE A 414 10.31 14.32 3.58
C PHE A 414 8.90 14.75 4.03
N MET A 415 8.06 13.78 4.41
CA MET A 415 6.71 14.05 4.89
C MET A 415 6.70 14.86 6.19
N ASP A 416 7.63 14.59 7.09
CA ASP A 416 7.77 15.35 8.34
C ASP A 416 8.20 16.79 8.06
N ALA A 417 9.18 17.00 7.16
CA ALA A 417 9.58 18.34 6.72
C ALA A 417 8.43 19.10 6.03
N TRP A 418 7.63 18.41 5.20
CA TRP A 418 6.46 19.03 4.58
C TRP A 418 5.40 19.43 5.61
N ARG A 419 5.12 18.59 6.61
CA ARG A 419 4.21 18.93 7.73
C ARG A 419 4.71 20.13 8.52
N GLU A 420 5.98 20.16 8.85
CA GLU A 420 6.60 21.27 9.60
C GLU A 420 6.53 22.59 8.80
N GLN A 421 6.87 22.55 7.51
CA GLN A 421 6.83 23.72 6.62
C GLN A 421 5.40 24.26 6.41
N THR A 422 4.39 23.39 6.38
CA THR A 422 3.00 23.81 6.21
C THR A 422 2.41 24.40 7.48
N GLY A 423 2.81 23.86 8.63
CA GLY A 423 2.29 24.26 9.93
C GLY A 423 0.87 23.76 10.18
N ASN A 424 0.24 24.30 11.22
CA ASN A 424 -1.12 23.90 11.62
C ASN A 424 -2.19 24.51 10.71
N THR A 425 -3.23 23.73 10.42
CA THR A 425 -4.36 24.13 9.58
C THR A 425 -5.68 23.91 10.33
N PRO A 426 -6.02 24.80 11.29
CA PRO A 426 -7.15 24.61 12.20
C PRO A 426 -8.52 24.66 11.50
N GLU A 427 -8.60 25.21 10.29
CA GLU A 427 -9.82 25.25 9.48
C GLU A 427 -10.17 23.92 8.80
N ALA A 428 -9.23 23.00 8.68
CA ALA A 428 -9.47 21.68 8.12
C ALA A 428 -9.98 20.71 9.19
N TRP A 429 -10.91 19.83 8.80
CA TRP A 429 -11.34 18.73 9.67
C TRP A 429 -10.22 17.71 9.89
N SER A 430 -9.55 17.33 8.80
CA SER A 430 -8.39 16.45 8.83
C SER A 430 -7.51 16.69 7.62
N ILE A 431 -6.21 16.63 7.83
CA ILE A 431 -5.23 16.57 6.75
C ILE A 431 -4.25 15.44 7.05
N THR A 432 -4.15 14.51 6.13
CA THR A 432 -3.26 13.37 6.24
C THR A 432 -2.19 13.42 5.17
N ILE A 433 -0.92 13.44 5.55
CA ILE A 433 0.21 13.29 4.62
C ILE A 433 0.80 11.91 4.85
N LYS A 434 0.70 11.04 3.84
CA LYS A 434 1.15 9.65 3.94
C LYS A 434 1.47 9.03 2.59
N GLU A 435 2.17 7.92 2.60
CA GLU A 435 2.22 7.02 1.45
C GLU A 435 0.89 6.28 1.27
N PRO A 436 0.48 5.99 0.03
CA PRO A 436 -0.62 5.06 -0.20
C PRO A 436 -0.26 3.69 0.36
N SER A 437 -1.04 3.19 1.31
CA SER A 437 -0.79 1.85 1.88
C SER A 437 -1.07 0.76 0.84
N ILE A 438 -0.07 -0.07 0.57
CA ILE A 438 -0.17 -1.24 -0.29
C ILE A 438 -0.09 -2.49 0.58
N GLY A 439 -1.14 -3.28 0.64
CA GLY A 439 -1.12 -4.55 1.35
C GLY A 439 -2.39 -4.83 2.17
N PRO A 440 -2.52 -6.05 2.70
CA PRO A 440 -3.70 -6.53 3.41
C PRO A 440 -3.75 -6.13 4.89
N SER A 441 -2.74 -5.45 5.41
CA SER A 441 -2.63 -5.16 6.86
C SER A 441 -3.76 -4.26 7.39
N GLY A 442 -4.41 -3.51 6.52
CA GLY A 442 -5.36 -2.49 6.93
C GLY A 442 -4.66 -1.28 7.60
N ARG A 443 -5.41 -0.51 8.38
CA ARG A 443 -4.85 0.62 9.12
C ARG A 443 -4.29 0.15 10.47
N ALA A 444 -3.23 0.81 10.93
CA ALA A 444 -2.61 0.53 12.22
C ALA A 444 -3.61 0.70 13.37
N ILE A 445 -4.27 1.84 13.44
CA ILE A 445 -5.38 2.08 14.36
C ILE A 445 -6.69 1.98 13.58
N PHE A 446 -7.52 1.02 13.96
CA PHE A 446 -8.86 0.82 13.41
C PHE A 446 -9.75 0.22 14.49
N ILE A 447 -10.45 1.10 15.23
CA ILE A 447 -11.26 0.72 16.40
C ILE A 447 -12.70 1.12 16.14
N ARG A 448 -13.61 0.16 16.19
CA ARG A 448 -15.05 0.36 16.03
C ARG A 448 -15.71 0.51 17.38
N LEU A 449 -16.48 1.57 17.53
CA LEU A 449 -17.37 1.84 18.64
C LEU A 449 -18.79 1.59 18.13
N GLN A 450 -19.50 0.64 18.70
CA GLN A 450 -20.82 0.20 18.25
C GLN A 450 -21.86 0.40 19.35
N GLY A 451 -23.00 1.01 19.00
CA GLY A 451 -24.08 1.30 19.94
C GLY A 451 -25.28 1.93 19.26
N GLU A 452 -26.32 2.26 20.02
CA GLU A 452 -27.54 2.86 19.50
C GLU A 452 -27.53 4.40 19.55
N ASP A 453 -26.81 4.99 20.53
CA ASP A 453 -26.76 6.44 20.75
C ASP A 453 -25.51 7.03 20.08
N LEU A 454 -25.75 7.92 19.09
CA LEU A 454 -24.65 8.58 18.35
C LEU A 454 -23.90 9.61 19.21
N ASP A 455 -24.55 10.22 20.18
CA ASP A 455 -23.90 11.21 21.05
C ASP A 455 -22.95 10.50 22.04
N GLU A 456 -23.39 9.36 22.59
CA GLU A 456 -22.52 8.48 23.40
C GLU A 456 -21.32 7.98 22.58
N LEU A 457 -21.55 7.50 21.35
CA LEU A 457 -20.49 7.04 20.45
C LEU A 457 -19.52 8.16 20.09
N SER A 458 -20.01 9.38 19.86
CA SER A 458 -19.19 10.56 19.57
C SER A 458 -18.28 10.92 20.74
N GLN A 459 -18.82 10.94 21.98
CA GLN A 459 -18.05 11.25 23.18
C GLN A 459 -16.97 10.18 23.42
N ALA A 460 -17.33 8.90 23.31
CA ALA A 460 -16.40 7.79 23.44
C ALA A 460 -15.28 7.85 22.39
N SER A 461 -15.64 8.23 21.16
CA SER A 461 -14.66 8.42 20.06
C SER A 461 -13.66 9.53 20.37
N HIS A 462 -14.13 10.69 20.79
CA HIS A 462 -13.27 11.82 21.13
C HIS A 462 -12.34 11.50 22.31
N GLU A 463 -12.83 10.82 23.33
CA GLU A 463 -12.02 10.44 24.49
C GLU A 463 -10.94 9.43 24.10
N LEU A 464 -11.30 8.44 23.26
CA LEU A 464 -10.36 7.47 22.72
C LEU A 464 -9.28 8.15 21.86
N GLN A 465 -9.67 9.07 20.98
CA GLN A 465 -8.73 9.85 20.15
C GLN A 465 -7.79 10.71 21.00
N ASN A 466 -8.31 11.38 22.02
CA ASN A 466 -7.50 12.19 22.95
C ASN A 466 -6.45 11.34 23.68
N TRP A 467 -6.82 10.15 24.13
CA TRP A 467 -5.89 9.23 24.77
C TRP A 467 -4.81 8.75 23.80
N LEU A 468 -5.21 8.31 22.61
CA LEU A 468 -4.30 7.83 21.57
C LEU A 468 -3.33 8.93 21.08
N SER A 469 -3.75 10.20 21.04
CA SER A 469 -2.91 11.32 20.61
C SER A 469 -1.71 11.57 21.55
N GLY A 470 -1.74 11.06 22.78
CA GLY A 470 -0.63 11.13 23.72
C GLY A 470 0.54 10.20 23.39
N TYR A 471 0.39 9.27 22.44
CA TYR A 471 1.45 8.33 22.10
C TYR A 471 2.36 8.89 21.00
N PRO A 472 3.70 8.85 21.19
CA PRO A 472 4.65 9.25 20.15
C PRO A 472 4.47 8.41 18.89
N GLY A 473 4.45 9.05 17.72
CA GLY A 473 4.31 8.38 16.44
C GLY A 473 2.86 8.04 16.04
N VAL A 474 1.86 8.26 16.90
CA VAL A 474 0.46 8.19 16.50
C VAL A 474 0.09 9.47 15.75
N ASN A 475 -0.39 9.31 14.52
CA ASN A 475 -0.69 10.40 13.61
C ASN A 475 -2.04 10.17 12.92
N ASN A 476 -2.57 11.21 12.26
CA ASN A 476 -3.75 11.12 11.40
C ASN A 476 -4.97 10.51 12.09
N LEU A 477 -5.14 10.78 13.42
CA LEU A 477 -6.30 10.34 14.18
C LEU A 477 -7.55 11.06 13.70
N MET A 478 -8.58 10.29 13.39
CA MET A 478 -9.89 10.80 13.00
C MET A 478 -10.97 9.74 13.21
N ASP A 479 -12.24 10.15 13.20
CA ASP A 479 -13.36 9.23 13.10
C ASP A 479 -14.24 9.48 11.87
N ASP A 480 -15.19 8.59 11.64
CA ASP A 480 -16.14 8.66 10.52
C ASP A 480 -17.49 9.30 10.88
N LEU A 481 -17.67 9.75 12.13
CA LEU A 481 -18.88 10.44 12.57
C LEU A 481 -18.65 11.95 12.52
N ARG A 482 -18.93 12.53 11.38
CA ARG A 482 -18.69 13.96 11.14
C ARG A 482 -19.99 14.75 11.09
N PRO A 483 -19.98 15.99 11.61
CA PRO A 483 -21.10 16.90 11.42
C PRO A 483 -21.36 17.15 9.93
N GLY A 484 -22.59 17.10 9.51
CA GLY A 484 -23.04 17.42 8.16
C GLY A 484 -22.98 18.90 7.84
N LYS A 485 -23.54 19.25 6.70
CA LYS A 485 -23.74 20.66 6.30
C LYS A 485 -24.63 21.36 7.33
N PRO A 486 -24.43 22.66 7.58
CA PRO A 486 -25.46 23.45 8.24
C PRO A 486 -26.77 23.33 7.46
N GLU A 487 -27.85 23.03 8.14
CA GLU A 487 -29.19 22.85 7.56
C GLU A 487 -30.16 23.85 8.19
N PHE A 488 -31.12 24.27 7.40
CA PHE A 488 -32.23 25.11 7.87
C PHE A 488 -33.51 24.29 7.84
N THR A 489 -34.11 24.08 8.99
CA THR A 489 -35.45 23.50 9.10
C THR A 489 -36.47 24.59 9.11
N LEU A 490 -37.42 24.51 8.18
CA LEU A 490 -38.52 25.50 8.03
C LEU A 490 -39.75 24.96 8.76
N HIS A 491 -40.24 25.72 9.73
CA HIS A 491 -41.49 25.45 10.44
C HIS A 491 -42.56 26.43 9.96
N LEU A 492 -43.65 25.90 9.36
CA LEU A 492 -44.73 26.73 8.90
C LEU A 492 -45.44 27.43 10.07
N LYS A 493 -45.66 28.74 9.94
CA LYS A 493 -46.48 29.50 10.86
C LYS A 493 -47.96 29.17 10.66
N PRO A 494 -48.78 29.20 11.71
CA PRO A 494 -50.22 28.91 11.60
C PRO A 494 -50.95 29.77 10.54
N GLY A 495 -50.50 31.01 10.33
CA GLY A 495 -51.04 31.92 9.30
C GLY A 495 -50.77 31.49 7.86
N ALA A 496 -49.76 30.68 7.59
CA ALA A 496 -49.41 30.23 6.24
C ALA A 496 -50.57 29.46 5.59
N PHE A 497 -51.19 28.55 6.33
CA PHE A 497 -52.35 27.79 5.85
C PHE A 497 -53.55 28.71 5.52
N THR A 498 -53.78 29.75 6.33
CA THR A 498 -54.84 30.73 6.08
C THR A 498 -54.59 31.53 4.81
N LEU A 499 -53.33 31.77 4.49
CA LEU A 499 -52.89 32.41 3.25
C LEU A 499 -52.86 31.45 2.06
N GLY A 500 -53.17 30.15 2.23
CA GLY A 500 -53.14 29.17 1.15
C GLY A 500 -51.71 28.74 0.72
N ILE A 501 -50.73 28.95 1.58
CA ILE A 501 -49.33 28.58 1.32
C ILE A 501 -49.00 27.32 2.11
N ASP A 502 -48.58 26.27 1.41
CA ASP A 502 -48.14 24.99 1.98
C ASP A 502 -46.61 24.83 1.94
N ALA A 503 -46.11 23.80 2.61
CA ALA A 503 -44.70 23.50 2.66
C ALA A 503 -44.11 23.21 1.27
N GLN A 504 -44.87 22.57 0.38
CA GLN A 504 -44.44 22.22 -0.95
C GLN A 504 -44.21 23.48 -1.80
N THR A 505 -45.09 24.46 -1.69
CA THR A 505 -44.95 25.75 -2.38
C THR A 505 -43.68 26.48 -1.97
N ILE A 506 -43.38 26.53 -0.66
CA ILE A 506 -42.17 27.18 -0.15
C ILE A 506 -40.94 26.39 -0.62
N ALA A 507 -40.91 25.07 -0.40
CA ALA A 507 -39.77 24.23 -0.73
C ALA A 507 -39.45 24.27 -2.22
N SER A 508 -40.47 24.25 -3.11
CA SER A 508 -40.24 24.28 -4.57
C SER A 508 -39.66 25.61 -5.03
N GLN A 509 -40.13 26.74 -4.46
CA GLN A 509 -39.62 28.06 -4.81
C GLN A 509 -38.19 28.30 -4.28
N LEU A 510 -37.93 27.94 -3.04
CA LEU A 510 -36.56 28.00 -2.49
C LEU A 510 -35.59 27.11 -3.28
N ARG A 511 -36.01 25.89 -3.60
CA ARG A 511 -35.17 24.97 -4.39
C ARG A 511 -34.88 25.57 -5.78
N ALA A 512 -35.90 26.11 -6.46
CA ALA A 512 -35.71 26.72 -7.76
C ALA A 512 -34.78 27.94 -7.71
N ALA A 513 -34.86 28.72 -6.64
CA ALA A 513 -34.05 29.92 -6.45
C ALA A 513 -32.58 29.59 -6.13
N TYR A 514 -32.34 28.71 -5.15
CA TYR A 514 -30.99 28.46 -4.63
C TYR A 514 -30.25 27.30 -5.31
N GLN A 515 -30.95 26.21 -5.65
CA GLN A 515 -30.36 25.06 -6.33
C GLN A 515 -30.49 25.11 -7.85
N GLY A 516 -31.52 25.83 -8.32
CA GLY A 516 -31.89 25.94 -9.72
C GLY A 516 -33.09 25.06 -10.10
N ALA A 517 -33.81 25.53 -11.09
CA ALA A 517 -34.87 24.79 -11.75
C ALA A 517 -34.45 24.41 -13.17
N LYS A 518 -34.42 23.10 -13.44
CA LYS A 518 -34.18 22.56 -14.77
C LYS A 518 -35.39 22.88 -15.67
N VAL A 519 -35.15 23.66 -16.72
CA VAL A 519 -36.19 24.10 -17.65
C VAL A 519 -36.28 23.17 -18.85
N ILE A 520 -35.15 22.81 -19.42
CA ILE A 520 -35.08 21.93 -20.60
C ILE A 520 -33.77 21.16 -20.62
N GLU A 521 -33.84 19.97 -21.17
CA GLU A 521 -32.67 19.14 -21.49
C GLU A 521 -32.67 18.81 -22.97
N SER A 522 -31.52 18.89 -23.63
CA SER A 522 -31.37 18.63 -25.04
C SER A 522 -30.06 17.93 -25.31
N SER A 523 -30.10 16.82 -26.04
CA SER A 523 -28.91 16.10 -26.49
C SER A 523 -28.48 16.55 -27.87
N ILE A 524 -27.22 16.98 -28.02
CA ILE A 524 -26.65 17.45 -29.29
C ILE A 524 -25.40 16.62 -29.57
N GLY A 525 -25.50 15.69 -30.50
CA GLY A 525 -24.43 14.73 -30.77
C GLY A 525 -24.21 13.76 -29.58
N LEU A 526 -23.05 13.78 -28.98
CA LEU A 526 -22.71 12.96 -27.81
C LEU A 526 -22.85 13.74 -26.49
N GLU A 527 -23.21 15.01 -26.54
CA GLU A 527 -23.31 15.88 -25.38
C GLU A 527 -24.76 16.13 -24.99
N THR A 528 -25.03 16.23 -23.70
CA THR A 528 -26.34 16.61 -23.16
C THR A 528 -26.22 18.02 -22.54
N TYR A 529 -27.07 18.92 -23.00
CA TYR A 529 -27.18 20.28 -22.49
C TYR A 529 -28.40 20.40 -21.60
N GLU A 530 -28.20 20.90 -20.40
CA GLU A 530 -29.25 21.25 -19.47
C GLU A 530 -29.34 22.79 -19.36
N VAL A 531 -30.52 23.34 -19.43
CA VAL A 531 -30.76 24.74 -19.14
C VAL A 531 -31.40 24.84 -17.77
N SER A 532 -30.67 25.37 -16.81
CA SER A 532 -31.15 25.61 -15.45
C SER A 532 -31.25 27.11 -15.17
N VAL A 533 -32.29 27.51 -14.44
CA VAL A 533 -32.51 28.89 -14.00
C VAL A 533 -32.42 28.93 -12.47
N MET A 534 -31.60 29.83 -11.96
CA MET A 534 -31.39 30.03 -10.52
C MET A 534 -31.16 31.50 -10.21
N LEU A 535 -31.17 31.88 -8.93
CA LEU A 535 -30.73 33.20 -8.51
C LEU A 535 -29.24 33.38 -8.79
N ASP A 536 -28.85 34.59 -9.07
CA ASP A 536 -27.46 34.94 -9.22
C ASP A 536 -26.69 34.80 -7.87
N GLU A 537 -25.38 34.67 -7.93
CA GLU A 537 -24.52 34.47 -6.74
C GLU A 537 -24.62 35.63 -5.74
N GLN A 538 -24.74 36.89 -6.22
CA GLN A 538 -24.81 38.07 -5.37
C GLN A 538 -26.15 38.21 -4.62
N SER A 539 -27.19 37.54 -5.12
CA SER A 539 -28.53 37.56 -4.51
C SER A 539 -28.77 36.42 -3.50
N LYS A 540 -27.70 35.65 -3.17
CA LYS A 540 -27.81 34.49 -2.26
C LYS A 540 -26.60 34.32 -1.35
N ASP A 541 -25.77 35.33 -1.14
CA ASP A 541 -24.55 35.28 -0.36
C ASP A 541 -24.74 35.63 1.12
N GLU A 542 -25.87 36.25 1.50
CA GLU A 542 -26.20 36.58 2.88
C GLU A 542 -27.35 35.73 3.46
N LEU A 543 -27.24 35.34 4.73
CA LEU A 543 -28.30 34.60 5.44
C LEU A 543 -29.56 35.43 5.65
N SER A 544 -29.43 36.76 5.70
CA SER A 544 -30.54 37.72 5.76
C SER A 544 -31.47 37.65 4.55
N ASP A 545 -30.96 37.17 3.41
CA ASP A 545 -31.75 37.04 2.18
C ASP A 545 -32.86 36.01 2.32
N PHE A 546 -32.66 35.00 3.18
CA PHE A 546 -33.69 34.01 3.51
C PHE A 546 -34.91 34.65 4.16
N ASP A 547 -34.74 35.57 5.12
CA ASP A 547 -35.84 36.18 5.86
C ASP A 547 -36.74 37.01 4.94
N THR A 548 -36.15 37.65 3.96
CA THR A 548 -36.83 38.53 3.01
C THR A 548 -37.19 37.84 1.69
N PHE A 549 -36.83 36.55 1.53
CA PHE A 549 -37.08 35.81 0.29
C PHE A 549 -38.56 35.87 -0.11
N PRO A 550 -38.90 36.30 -1.36
CA PRO A 550 -40.25 36.48 -1.82
C PRO A 550 -40.90 35.13 -2.18
N ILE A 551 -41.85 34.69 -1.37
CA ILE A 551 -42.72 33.56 -1.70
C ILE A 551 -43.88 34.05 -2.54
N ILE A 552 -44.03 33.53 -3.73
CA ILE A 552 -45.12 33.89 -4.67
C ILE A 552 -46.28 32.96 -4.42
N HIS A 553 -47.43 33.53 -4.08
CA HIS A 553 -48.67 32.77 -3.88
C HIS A 553 -49.15 32.19 -5.23
N PRO A 554 -49.35 30.87 -5.35
CA PRO A 554 -49.57 30.22 -6.65
C PRO A 554 -50.86 30.65 -7.37
N ALA A 555 -51.93 31.04 -6.63
CA ALA A 555 -53.20 31.40 -7.22
C ALA A 555 -53.37 32.91 -7.47
N THR A 556 -52.77 33.76 -6.63
CA THR A 556 -52.98 35.23 -6.68
C THR A 556 -51.81 36.02 -7.23
N GLY A 557 -50.62 35.41 -7.28
CA GLY A 557 -49.37 36.09 -7.62
C GLY A 557 -48.87 37.05 -6.52
N ALA A 558 -49.51 37.10 -5.36
CA ALA A 558 -49.08 37.97 -4.26
C ALA A 558 -47.71 37.54 -3.72
N VAL A 559 -46.85 38.52 -3.47
CA VAL A 559 -45.50 38.32 -2.93
C VAL A 559 -45.52 38.44 -1.41
N ILE A 560 -45.08 37.41 -0.71
CA ILE A 560 -45.09 37.31 0.75
C ILE A 560 -43.69 36.98 1.22
N PRO A 561 -43.04 37.75 2.11
CA PRO A 561 -41.73 37.41 2.67
C PRO A 561 -41.76 36.05 3.38
N LEU A 562 -40.71 35.23 3.23
CA LEU A 562 -40.60 33.91 3.86
C LEU A 562 -40.78 33.98 5.37
N SER A 563 -40.19 34.99 6.02
CA SER A 563 -40.33 35.25 7.46
C SER A 563 -41.77 35.43 7.96
N HIS A 564 -42.75 35.76 7.09
CA HIS A 564 -44.14 35.85 7.46
C HIS A 564 -44.86 34.50 7.48
N VAL A 565 -44.38 33.51 6.72
CA VAL A 565 -45.03 32.19 6.55
C VAL A 565 -44.28 31.02 7.20
N ALA A 566 -42.99 31.20 7.50
CA ALA A 566 -42.17 30.16 8.13
C ALA A 566 -41.20 30.75 9.16
N ASP A 567 -40.90 29.96 10.19
CA ASP A 567 -39.77 30.17 11.08
C ASP A 567 -38.59 29.30 10.61
N ILE A 568 -37.40 29.88 10.62
CA ILE A 568 -36.17 29.23 10.19
C ILE A 568 -35.37 28.84 11.43
N ALA A 569 -35.15 27.54 11.61
CA ALA A 569 -34.32 26.99 12.71
C ALA A 569 -33.04 26.38 12.13
N PRO A 570 -31.86 26.87 12.53
CA PRO A 570 -30.60 26.21 12.16
C PRO A 570 -30.51 24.88 12.85
N THR A 571 -30.20 23.83 12.08
CA THR A 571 -29.98 22.47 12.55
C THR A 571 -28.69 21.93 11.95
N ARG A 572 -28.19 20.84 12.48
CA ARG A 572 -27.04 20.15 11.93
C ARG A 572 -27.19 18.67 12.21
N SER A 573 -27.24 17.88 11.17
CA SER A 573 -27.21 16.42 11.23
C SER A 573 -25.78 15.89 11.07
N PHE A 574 -25.61 14.59 11.08
CA PHE A 574 -24.33 13.98 10.71
C PHE A 574 -24.27 13.81 9.18
N SER A 575 -23.09 14.02 8.59
CA SER A 575 -22.87 13.83 7.16
C SER A 575 -23.09 12.38 6.74
N ARG A 576 -22.75 11.44 7.63
CA ARG A 576 -22.87 10.02 7.42
C ARG A 576 -23.05 9.27 8.75
N ILE A 577 -23.92 8.27 8.74
CA ILE A 577 -24.10 7.32 9.84
C ILE A 577 -23.75 5.93 9.31
N HIS A 578 -22.68 5.34 9.82
CA HIS A 578 -22.25 4.01 9.47
C HIS A 578 -22.99 2.96 10.29
N ARG A 579 -23.27 1.80 9.70
CA ARG A 579 -23.81 0.64 10.40
C ARG A 579 -23.01 -0.60 10.04
N VAL A 580 -22.63 -1.36 11.04
CA VAL A 580 -21.97 -2.65 10.90
C VAL A 580 -22.77 -3.65 11.74
N ASP A 581 -23.13 -4.78 11.17
CA ASP A 581 -23.97 -5.80 11.82
C ASP A 581 -25.27 -5.20 12.39
N ASN A 582 -25.88 -4.29 11.63
CA ASN A 582 -27.10 -3.56 11.97
C ASN A 582 -27.01 -2.59 13.16
N GLN A 583 -25.84 -2.42 13.79
CA GLN A 583 -25.60 -1.44 14.85
C GLN A 583 -24.97 -0.17 14.30
N ARG A 584 -25.33 1.00 14.85
CA ARG A 584 -24.63 2.25 14.53
C ARG A 584 -23.19 2.13 14.97
N THR A 585 -22.29 2.54 14.14
CA THR A 585 -20.86 2.34 14.33
C THR A 585 -20.12 3.64 14.07
N VAL A 586 -19.27 4.02 15.01
CA VAL A 586 -18.26 5.06 14.84
C VAL A 586 -16.89 4.39 14.81
N THR A 587 -16.12 4.67 13.78
CA THR A 587 -14.81 4.05 13.61
C THR A 587 -13.72 5.10 13.80
N VAL A 588 -12.85 4.87 14.79
CA VAL A 588 -11.63 5.66 15.01
C VAL A 588 -10.51 5.05 14.19
N TYR A 589 -9.89 5.85 13.34
CA TYR A 589 -8.69 5.46 12.59
C TYR A 589 -7.50 6.34 12.91
N GLY A 590 -6.32 5.76 12.70
CA GLY A 590 -5.06 6.47 12.78
C GLY A 590 -3.94 5.65 12.19
N ASP A 591 -2.84 6.31 11.97
CA ASP A 591 -1.60 5.72 11.49
C ASP A 591 -0.57 5.74 12.62
N ILE A 592 0.38 4.80 12.60
CA ILE A 592 1.49 4.73 13.55
C ILE A 592 2.80 4.73 12.76
N ASP A 593 3.68 5.65 13.14
CA ASP A 593 5.06 5.64 12.67
C ASP A 593 5.81 4.46 13.32
N SER A 594 6.10 3.44 12.52
CA SER A 594 6.73 2.20 12.97
C SER A 594 8.17 2.40 13.51
N GLU A 595 8.82 3.50 13.19
CA GLU A 595 10.13 3.85 13.74
C GLU A 595 10.02 4.34 15.19
N LYS A 596 8.93 5.05 15.51
CA LYS A 596 8.71 5.65 16.83
C LYS A 596 7.94 4.74 17.77
N ASN A 597 6.94 3.97 17.25
CA ASN A 597 6.10 3.12 18.10
C ASN A 597 5.61 1.85 17.36
N ASN A 598 4.92 0.97 18.07
CA ASN A 598 4.37 -0.28 17.54
C ASN A 598 2.87 -0.35 17.82
N THR A 599 2.08 -0.72 16.79
CA THR A 599 0.63 -0.87 16.88
C THR A 599 0.22 -1.82 18.01
N GLY A 600 0.92 -2.94 18.15
CA GLY A 600 0.63 -3.94 19.17
C GLY A 600 0.83 -3.42 20.59
N GLU A 601 1.85 -2.59 20.85
CA GLU A 601 2.13 -1.99 22.15
C GLU A 601 1.08 -0.95 22.52
N VAL A 602 0.79 0.00 21.61
CA VAL A 602 -0.22 1.05 21.83
C VAL A 602 -1.58 0.43 22.16
N ILE A 603 -1.96 -0.63 21.43
CA ILE A 603 -3.23 -1.31 21.67
C ILE A 603 -3.21 -2.19 22.94
N ALA A 604 -2.07 -2.77 23.29
CA ALA A 604 -1.92 -3.50 24.56
C ALA A 604 -2.07 -2.55 25.76
N ASP A 605 -1.45 -1.37 25.70
CA ASP A 605 -1.59 -0.33 26.72
C ASP A 605 -3.03 0.21 26.79
N LEU A 606 -3.67 0.45 25.63
CA LEU A 606 -5.09 0.82 25.58
C LEU A 606 -5.97 -0.21 26.30
N LYS A 607 -5.76 -1.49 26.02
CA LYS A 607 -6.54 -2.56 26.65
C LYS A 607 -6.30 -2.68 28.15
N LYS A 608 -5.09 -2.39 28.59
CA LYS A 608 -4.69 -2.49 29.99
C LYS A 608 -5.10 -1.27 30.81
N ASP A 609 -4.87 -0.08 30.28
CA ASP A 609 -4.90 1.15 31.08
C ASP A 609 -6.16 2.00 30.86
N LYS A 610 -6.83 1.89 29.70
CA LYS A 610 -7.97 2.77 29.36
C LYS A 610 -9.27 2.04 29.00
N LEU A 611 -9.20 0.83 28.45
CA LEU A 611 -10.39 0.13 27.93
C LEU A 611 -11.46 -0.07 29.00
N ALA A 612 -11.09 -0.54 30.20
CA ALA A 612 -12.03 -0.78 31.29
C ALA A 612 -12.72 0.52 31.79
N GLU A 613 -12.01 1.64 31.73
CA GLU A 613 -12.58 2.96 32.09
C GLU A 613 -13.59 3.41 31.03
N LEU A 614 -13.25 3.26 29.73
CA LEU A 614 -14.14 3.61 28.61
C LEU A 614 -15.41 2.74 28.65
N GLU A 615 -15.30 1.43 28.86
CA GLU A 615 -16.46 0.52 28.98
C GLU A 615 -17.34 0.82 30.19
N ALA A 616 -16.75 1.26 31.29
CA ALA A 616 -17.50 1.67 32.49
C ALA A 616 -18.23 3.01 32.30
N GLN A 617 -17.61 3.94 31.55
CA GLN A 617 -18.15 5.28 31.28
C GLN A 617 -19.23 5.23 30.18
N TYR A 618 -19.05 4.35 29.19
CA TYR A 618 -19.94 4.18 28.03
C TYR A 618 -20.48 2.74 27.95
N PRO A 619 -21.37 2.34 28.85
CA PRO A 619 -21.78 0.93 29.01
C PRO A 619 -22.62 0.39 27.84
N ASN A 620 -23.22 1.27 27.02
CA ASN A 620 -23.97 0.87 25.83
C ASN A 620 -23.10 0.85 24.54
N THR A 621 -21.80 1.12 24.68
CA THR A 621 -20.85 1.17 23.57
C THR A 621 -19.96 -0.07 23.59
N GLN A 622 -20.00 -0.87 22.53
CA GLN A 622 -19.08 -2.00 22.34
C GLN A 622 -17.84 -1.54 21.58
N ILE A 623 -16.65 -1.88 22.09
CA ILE A 623 -15.36 -1.50 21.51
C ILE A 623 -14.73 -2.71 20.84
N ASN A 624 -14.58 -2.65 19.51
CA ASN A 624 -14.08 -3.74 18.69
C ASN A 624 -12.81 -3.33 17.92
N PHE A 625 -11.72 -4.07 18.13
CA PHE A 625 -10.46 -3.86 17.42
C PHE A 625 -10.46 -4.56 16.07
N GLN A 626 -10.08 -3.85 15.02
CA GLN A 626 -10.04 -4.32 13.65
C GLN A 626 -8.69 -3.96 13.00
N GLY A 627 -8.59 -4.06 11.66
CA GLY A 627 -7.39 -3.71 10.92
C GLY A 627 -6.17 -4.54 11.30
N GLU A 628 -5.00 -3.91 11.32
CA GLU A 628 -3.72 -4.56 11.59
C GLU A 628 -3.71 -5.37 12.90
N VAL A 629 -4.39 -4.88 13.93
CA VAL A 629 -4.44 -5.54 15.24
C VAL A 629 -5.13 -6.90 15.18
N LYS A 630 -6.27 -6.98 14.50
CA LYS A 630 -7.03 -8.22 14.34
C LYS A 630 -6.29 -9.19 13.44
N GLU A 631 -5.91 -8.71 12.25
CA GLU A 631 -5.21 -9.51 11.25
C GLU A 631 -3.85 -10.01 11.78
N GLY A 632 -3.12 -9.15 12.48
CA GLY A 632 -1.87 -9.49 13.12
C GLY A 632 -2.03 -10.55 14.22
N ALA A 633 -3.08 -10.46 15.05
CA ALA A 633 -3.36 -11.43 16.09
C ALA A 633 -3.71 -12.82 15.52
N GLU A 634 -4.55 -12.87 14.47
CA GLU A 634 -4.92 -14.11 13.78
C GLU A 634 -3.69 -14.76 13.10
N THR A 635 -2.90 -13.95 12.42
CA THR A 635 -1.66 -14.42 11.76
C THR A 635 -0.65 -14.90 12.78
N GLN A 636 -0.41 -14.16 13.87
CA GLN A 636 0.51 -14.55 14.94
C GLN A 636 0.09 -15.84 15.63
N GLY A 637 -1.21 -16.02 15.89
CA GLY A 637 -1.75 -17.25 16.46
C GLY A 637 -1.50 -18.47 15.58
N SER A 638 -1.72 -18.33 14.26
CA SER A 638 -1.45 -19.39 13.28
C SER A 638 0.05 -19.64 13.08
N MET A 639 0.90 -18.60 13.13
CA MET A 639 2.36 -18.74 13.09
C MET A 639 2.91 -19.55 14.26
N LYS A 640 2.42 -19.33 15.48
CA LYS A 640 2.81 -20.14 16.65
C LYS A 640 2.48 -21.61 16.44
N THR A 641 1.28 -21.90 15.92
CA THR A 641 0.85 -23.26 15.60
C THR A 641 1.73 -23.87 14.51
N ALA A 642 2.00 -23.13 13.45
CA ALA A 642 2.87 -23.54 12.34
C ALA A 642 4.29 -23.86 12.81
N LEU A 643 4.85 -23.02 13.69
CA LEU A 643 6.18 -23.24 14.27
C LEU A 643 6.23 -24.53 15.11
N ILE A 644 5.23 -24.75 15.96
CA ILE A 644 5.15 -25.97 16.80
C ILE A 644 5.06 -27.21 15.90
N LEU A 645 4.22 -27.20 14.88
CA LEU A 645 4.07 -28.31 13.93
C LEU A 645 5.36 -28.55 13.14
N GLY A 646 6.01 -27.47 12.66
CA GLY A 646 7.29 -27.56 11.96
C GLY A 646 8.38 -28.16 12.84
N LEU A 647 8.55 -27.68 14.06
CA LEU A 647 9.52 -28.21 15.03
C LEU A 647 9.23 -29.67 15.41
N ALA A 648 7.97 -30.03 15.59
CA ALA A 648 7.59 -31.43 15.85
C ALA A 648 7.96 -32.33 14.66
N GLY A 649 7.72 -31.87 13.42
CA GLY A 649 8.15 -32.58 12.20
C GLY A 649 9.65 -32.77 12.14
N VAL A 650 10.42 -31.71 12.40
CA VAL A 650 11.89 -31.76 12.44
C VAL A 650 12.37 -32.75 13.53
N PHE A 651 11.79 -32.69 14.74
CA PHE A 651 12.12 -33.58 15.83
C PHE A 651 11.88 -35.06 15.44
N ILE A 652 10.73 -35.35 14.83
CA ILE A 652 10.40 -36.72 14.37
C ILE A 652 11.42 -37.16 13.32
N LEU A 653 11.74 -36.33 12.33
CA LEU A 653 12.71 -36.66 11.27
C LEU A 653 14.11 -36.93 11.82
N LEU A 654 14.60 -36.08 12.73
CA LEU A 654 15.88 -36.25 13.36
C LEU A 654 15.93 -37.53 14.23
N SER A 655 14.83 -37.79 14.96
CA SER A 655 14.71 -39.02 15.75
C SER A 655 14.79 -40.27 14.88
N PHE A 656 14.15 -40.27 13.70
CA PHE A 656 14.30 -41.34 12.73
C PHE A 656 15.72 -41.47 12.17
N GLN A 657 16.36 -40.32 11.88
CA GLN A 657 17.69 -40.27 11.29
C GLN A 657 18.76 -40.84 12.25
N PHE A 658 18.72 -40.42 13.51
CA PHE A 658 19.69 -40.82 14.54
C PHE A 658 19.29 -42.10 15.27
N ARG A 659 18.06 -42.57 15.07
CA ARG A 659 17.48 -43.73 15.80
C ARG A 659 17.54 -43.55 17.31
N SER A 660 17.51 -42.35 17.79
CA SER A 660 17.57 -41.95 19.19
C SER A 660 16.69 -40.76 19.45
N TYR A 661 16.00 -40.76 20.59
CA TYR A 661 15.20 -39.59 21.05
C TYR A 661 16.02 -38.67 21.98
N ALA A 662 17.18 -39.13 22.45
CA ALA A 662 18.01 -38.40 23.41
C ALA A 662 19.23 -37.72 22.77
N GLU A 663 19.64 -38.15 21.60
CA GLU A 663 20.70 -37.54 20.80
C GLU A 663 20.11 -36.57 19.79
#